data_c8acb97df4055a2db67b72ba32efd790
#
_entry.id   c8acb97df4055a2db67b72ba32efd790
#
_cell.length_a   1.000
_cell.length_b   1.000
_cell.length_c   1.000
_cell.angle_alpha   90.00
_cell.angle_beta   90.00
_cell.angle_gamma   90.00
#
_symmetry.space_group_name_H-M   'P 1'
#
loop_
_entity.id
_entity.type
_entity.pdbx_description
1 polymer ?
#
loop_
_entity_poly.entity_id
_entity_poly.type
_entity_poly.pdbx_seq_one_letter_code
_entity_poly.pdbx_strand_id
1 'polypeptide(L)'
;MPSVGQIEKKTQERVLALLSRRLGYTYLGDWIDRPANSNIEPERLKAWLAGQGVRGTLAARALFELQKAAFDTSKSLYDRNHAVYRLLRYGVKLRPEVGANTVTVWLVNWADALANDFAVAEEVTVRSGDLAGGAKASTKAGAKRPDVVLYVNGIALGVLELKRSTVSVSEGIRQNLDNQKKEFIEPFFSTMQWVMAGNDTEGMRYATIETPEKYWLSWVEETGEFADEPNLLDRNLLQLCAKRRFLQLIHDFIVFDAGIKKVCRQNQYFGVVAAQAFIRRREGGLIWHTQGSGKSLTMVWLAKWIRENRPGARVLIITDRTELDEQIEKVFLGVSETIYRTKSGADLIATLGQADESLICTLVHKFGGKDDDDGAEGTAGTKAFVEALRRVPPGWKAKGDLHVFVDECHRTQSGDLHQAMKALLPSALFVGFTGTPLLKADKARSIEVFGRYIHTYKFDQAVREGVVLDLRYEARDIDQRITSPKKVDDWFESNTKGLNDLARAQLKQKWGTMQRVLSSQSRLSMIVADILLDMSTRPRLMDGHGNAMLVAGSIYEACKFYELFAGTPLQGKCAIVTSYMPTTADAKGEATGEGETDSLRKYQVYRQMLADWFNEPEDVATRKAELFEKQAKKRFIEQPGQLKLLIVVDKLLTGFDAPPATYLYIDRKMQDHGLFQAICRVNRLDGEDKPYGYIIDYKDLFKPLEGAVRDYTSGAFDTFDQEDVKGLLKDRLASGRQDLEEAREAIKALCEPVQQARDSVAYMRFFCAAESGNAEQLKANEPRRLKLYKYAAALLRTYAALASELEAAGYTPAEIQTIKTEVEHFSKVRDEVRLASGDCIDLKAFEPAMRFLIDTYIRADESEKISAFDDLSLIQLIVDRGAAAVDSLPAAIRKNQTAVAETNKMLELAKNQHEY
;
A
#
# COMPACT_ATOMS: atom_id res chain seq x y z
N MET A 1 17.11 19.04 -32.25
CA MET A 1 18.00 18.81 -31.10
C MET A 1 17.86 20.01 -30.17
N PRO A 2 17.66 19.83 -28.87
CA PRO A 2 17.71 20.95 -27.95
C PRO A 2 19.05 21.64 -28.07
N SER A 3 19.07 22.95 -28.15
CA SER A 3 20.29 23.75 -28.33
C SER A 3 21.01 23.82 -26.96
N VAL A 4 21.79 22.79 -26.67
CA VAL A 4 22.64 22.71 -25.47
C VAL A 4 23.60 23.92 -25.47
N GLY A 5 23.60 24.71 -24.38
CA GLY A 5 24.49 25.87 -24.20
C GLY A 5 23.88 27.22 -24.58
N GLN A 6 22.55 27.30 -24.84
CA GLN A 6 21.90 28.60 -25.01
C GLN A 6 21.93 29.41 -23.72
N ILE A 7 22.09 30.73 -23.89
CA ILE A 7 21.99 31.69 -22.78
C ILE A 7 20.56 31.68 -22.22
N GLU A 8 20.40 31.71 -20.89
CA GLU A 8 19.13 31.70 -20.15
C GLU A 8 18.09 32.67 -20.76
N LYS A 9 18.53 33.84 -21.15
CA LYS A 9 17.67 34.87 -21.79
C LYS A 9 16.98 34.39 -23.07
N LYS A 10 17.63 33.57 -23.91
CA LYS A 10 17.00 33.03 -25.13
C LYS A 10 15.92 32.00 -24.80
N THR A 11 16.13 31.20 -23.76
CA THR A 11 15.10 30.28 -23.25
C THR A 11 13.92 31.08 -22.73
N GLN A 12 14.16 32.16 -21.97
CA GLN A 12 13.11 33.04 -21.45
C GLN A 12 12.30 33.71 -22.57
N GLU A 13 12.97 34.29 -23.57
CA GLU A 13 12.30 34.89 -24.74
C GLU A 13 11.39 33.89 -25.50
N ARG A 14 11.88 32.65 -25.64
CA ARG A 14 11.09 31.58 -26.25
C ARG A 14 9.89 31.19 -25.41
N VAL A 15 10.05 31.04 -24.08
CA VAL A 15 8.98 30.72 -23.14
C VAL A 15 7.91 31.83 -23.16
N LEU A 16 8.29 33.10 -23.18
CA LEU A 16 7.37 34.22 -23.27
C LEU A 16 6.62 34.23 -24.62
N ALA A 17 7.30 33.95 -25.73
CA ALA A 17 6.66 33.80 -27.04
C ALA A 17 5.68 32.63 -27.05
N LEU A 18 5.99 31.52 -26.38
CA LEU A 18 5.10 30.37 -26.26
C LEU A 18 3.85 30.70 -25.44
N LEU A 19 4.00 31.32 -24.26
CA LEU A 19 2.87 31.73 -23.41
C LEU A 19 1.99 32.76 -24.13
N SER A 20 2.60 33.76 -24.79
CA SER A 20 1.83 34.82 -25.41
C SER A 20 1.20 34.40 -26.75
N ARG A 21 1.97 33.77 -27.66
CA ARG A 21 1.49 33.47 -29.03
C ARG A 21 0.70 32.18 -29.14
N ARG A 22 1.12 31.13 -28.39
CA ARG A 22 0.45 29.81 -28.44
C ARG A 22 -0.66 29.66 -27.41
N LEU A 23 -0.43 30.10 -26.17
CA LEU A 23 -1.44 30.02 -25.09
C LEU A 23 -2.29 31.31 -24.95
N GLY A 24 -1.94 32.39 -25.64
CA GLY A 24 -2.71 33.61 -25.67
C GLY A 24 -2.72 34.40 -24.34
N TYR A 25 -1.64 34.37 -23.60
CA TYR A 25 -1.44 35.26 -22.43
C TYR A 25 -1.07 36.66 -22.91
N THR A 26 -1.60 37.67 -22.24
CA THR A 26 -1.20 39.06 -22.51
C THR A 26 0.19 39.32 -21.95
N TYR A 27 1.15 39.67 -22.80
CA TYR A 27 2.47 40.03 -22.34
C TYR A 27 2.47 41.45 -21.76
N LEU A 28 2.91 41.61 -20.51
CA LEU A 28 2.86 42.85 -19.73
C LEU A 28 4.17 43.66 -19.83
N GLY A 29 5.23 43.05 -20.35
CA GLY A 29 6.54 43.68 -20.49
C GLY A 29 7.59 43.16 -19.49
N ASP A 30 8.79 43.69 -19.63
CA ASP A 30 9.91 43.51 -18.71
C ASP A 30 9.73 44.48 -17.50
N TRP A 31 9.67 43.89 -16.29
CA TRP A 31 9.39 44.63 -15.06
C TRP A 31 10.64 44.78 -14.18
N ILE A 32 11.85 44.79 -14.80
CA ILE A 32 13.09 44.93 -14.08
C ILE A 32 13.18 46.31 -13.36
N ASP A 33 12.82 47.37 -14.05
CA ASP A 33 12.88 48.74 -13.55
C ASP A 33 11.48 49.28 -13.14
N ARG A 34 10.41 48.48 -13.26
CA ARG A 34 9.06 48.93 -12.90
C ARG A 34 9.00 49.07 -11.36
N PRO A 35 8.56 50.25 -10.85
CA PRO A 35 8.41 50.43 -9.38
C PRO A 35 7.16 49.73 -8.88
N ALA A 36 7.18 49.33 -7.60
CA ALA A 36 6.03 48.80 -6.86
C ALA A 36 5.41 47.54 -7.47
N ASN A 37 6.22 46.62 -8.02
CA ASN A 37 5.74 45.33 -8.48
C ASN A 37 5.12 44.52 -7.33
N SER A 38 3.97 43.93 -7.56
CA SER A 38 3.19 43.21 -6.57
C SER A 38 2.61 41.91 -7.13
N ASN A 39 2.22 41.02 -6.25
CA ASN A 39 1.45 39.83 -6.58
C ASN A 39 -0.05 40.13 -6.81
N ILE A 40 -0.49 41.37 -6.58
CA ILE A 40 -1.84 41.85 -6.91
C ILE A 40 -1.71 43.15 -7.68
N GLU A 41 -2.23 43.19 -8.89
CA GLU A 41 -2.34 44.36 -9.77
C GLU A 41 -3.76 44.97 -9.65
N PRO A 42 -3.97 45.96 -8.78
CA PRO A 42 -5.28 46.43 -8.39
C PRO A 42 -6.13 46.93 -9.54
N GLU A 43 -5.52 47.61 -10.50
CA GLU A 43 -6.24 48.22 -11.62
C GLU A 43 -6.70 47.17 -12.63
N ARG A 44 -5.88 46.12 -12.86
CA ARG A 44 -6.30 44.99 -13.69
C ARG A 44 -7.46 44.21 -13.08
N LEU A 45 -7.38 43.95 -11.79
CA LEU A 45 -8.43 43.23 -11.05
C LEU A 45 -9.73 44.02 -11.07
N LYS A 46 -9.69 45.33 -10.79
CA LYS A 46 -10.87 46.20 -10.87
C LYS A 46 -11.47 46.28 -12.28
N ALA A 47 -10.61 46.36 -13.31
CA ALA A 47 -11.06 46.41 -14.70
C ALA A 47 -11.78 45.11 -15.08
N TRP A 48 -11.22 43.96 -14.70
CA TRP A 48 -11.85 42.66 -14.95
C TRP A 48 -13.19 42.51 -14.19
N LEU A 49 -13.21 42.87 -12.87
CA LEU A 49 -14.43 42.87 -12.06
C LEU A 49 -15.51 43.76 -12.64
N ALA A 50 -15.15 44.95 -13.17
CA ALA A 50 -16.08 45.83 -13.84
C ALA A 50 -16.70 45.19 -15.09
N GLY A 51 -15.90 44.42 -15.85
CA GLY A 51 -16.38 43.58 -16.97
C GLY A 51 -17.35 42.48 -16.54
N GLN A 52 -17.24 41.98 -15.32
CA GLN A 52 -18.15 41.01 -14.68
C GLN A 52 -19.37 41.71 -14.01
N GLY A 53 -19.55 43.01 -14.16
CA GLY A 53 -20.65 43.76 -13.53
C GLY A 53 -20.41 44.19 -12.09
N VAL A 54 -19.24 43.92 -11.52
CA VAL A 54 -18.87 44.30 -10.16
C VAL A 54 -18.07 45.61 -10.18
N ARG A 55 -18.65 46.70 -9.72
CA ARG A 55 -18.09 48.07 -9.86
C ARG A 55 -18.06 48.82 -8.51
N GLY A 56 -17.37 49.94 -8.49
CA GLY A 56 -17.38 50.92 -7.39
C GLY A 56 -16.89 50.34 -6.05
N THR A 57 -17.66 50.63 -5.01
CA THR A 57 -17.33 50.23 -3.63
C THR A 57 -17.24 48.71 -3.43
N LEU A 58 -18.06 47.96 -4.19
CA LEU A 58 -18.07 46.49 -4.07
C LEU A 58 -16.78 45.88 -4.60
N ALA A 59 -16.27 46.35 -5.73
CA ALA A 59 -14.95 45.91 -6.26
C ALA A 59 -13.80 46.35 -5.37
N ALA A 60 -13.84 47.57 -4.83
CA ALA A 60 -12.82 48.06 -3.89
C ALA A 60 -12.79 47.24 -2.60
N ARG A 61 -13.94 46.83 -2.07
CA ARG A 61 -14.03 45.97 -0.87
C ARG A 61 -13.55 44.55 -1.14
N ALA A 62 -13.88 44.00 -2.32
CA ALA A 62 -13.37 42.69 -2.71
C ALA A 62 -11.84 42.69 -2.81
N LEU A 63 -11.24 43.71 -3.41
CA LEU A 63 -9.82 43.90 -3.49
C LEU A 63 -9.21 44.05 -2.07
N PHE A 64 -9.84 44.83 -1.20
CA PHE A 64 -9.38 45.02 0.19
C PHE A 64 -9.35 43.70 0.96
N GLU A 65 -10.37 42.88 0.88
CA GLU A 65 -10.39 41.58 1.57
C GLU A 65 -9.30 40.63 1.01
N LEU A 66 -9.04 40.65 -0.30
CA LEU A 66 -7.95 39.89 -0.91
C LEU A 66 -6.58 40.39 -0.39
N GLN A 67 -6.34 41.70 -0.40
CA GLN A 67 -5.09 42.30 0.11
C GLN A 67 -4.90 42.02 1.59
N LYS A 68 -5.94 42.14 2.39
CA LYS A 68 -5.95 41.80 3.81
C LYS A 68 -5.54 40.35 4.06
N ALA A 69 -6.05 39.40 3.27
CA ALA A 69 -5.66 38.00 3.39
C ALA A 69 -4.21 37.76 2.94
N ALA A 70 -3.78 38.40 1.86
CA ALA A 70 -2.46 38.21 1.26
C ALA A 70 -1.32 38.80 2.10
N PHE A 71 -1.56 39.93 2.77
CA PHE A 71 -0.52 40.69 3.48
C PHE A 71 -0.65 40.67 5.00
N ASP A 72 -1.39 39.74 5.59
CA ASP A 72 -1.52 39.57 7.03
C ASP A 72 -0.19 39.04 7.64
N THR A 73 0.62 39.98 8.13
CA THR A 73 1.97 39.66 8.69
C THR A 73 1.93 38.86 9.99
N SER A 74 0.76 38.68 10.60
CA SER A 74 0.59 37.88 11.81
C SER A 74 0.53 36.37 11.49
N LYS A 75 0.38 35.99 10.23
CA LYS A 75 0.22 34.61 9.76
C LYS A 75 1.44 34.10 9.03
N SER A 76 1.58 32.75 9.02
CA SER A 76 2.57 32.07 8.19
C SER A 76 2.25 32.24 6.70
N LEU A 77 3.23 31.98 5.83
CA LEU A 77 2.99 31.96 4.38
C LEU A 77 1.89 30.96 4.02
N TYR A 78 1.92 29.77 4.62
CA TYR A 78 0.88 28.75 4.44
C TYR A 78 -0.52 29.30 4.79
N ASP A 79 -0.70 29.94 5.94
CA ASP A 79 -2.01 30.43 6.39
C ASP A 79 -2.53 31.58 5.52
N ARG A 80 -1.65 32.49 5.10
CA ARG A 80 -1.99 33.57 4.15
C ARG A 80 -2.41 33.00 2.80
N ASN A 81 -1.62 32.10 2.26
CA ASN A 81 -1.92 31.47 1.00
C ASN A 81 -3.23 30.65 1.06
N HIS A 82 -3.49 29.95 2.16
CA HIS A 82 -4.76 29.27 2.41
C HIS A 82 -5.93 30.25 2.44
N ALA A 83 -5.79 31.37 3.14
CA ALA A 83 -6.83 32.40 3.18
C ALA A 83 -7.11 32.97 1.78
N VAL A 84 -6.07 33.29 1.02
CA VAL A 84 -6.19 33.75 -0.37
C VAL A 84 -6.86 32.69 -1.25
N TYR A 85 -6.40 31.42 -1.16
CA TYR A 85 -6.99 30.32 -1.93
C TYR A 85 -8.50 30.18 -1.68
N ARG A 86 -8.94 30.33 -0.41
CA ARG A 86 -10.37 30.31 -0.08
C ARG A 86 -11.15 31.43 -0.77
N LEU A 87 -10.60 32.66 -0.86
CA LEU A 87 -11.21 33.78 -1.55
C LEU A 87 -11.25 33.55 -3.06
N LEU A 88 -10.21 32.96 -3.65
CA LEU A 88 -10.19 32.57 -5.05
C LEU A 88 -11.23 31.50 -5.32
N ARG A 89 -11.24 30.46 -4.51
CA ARG A 89 -12.01 29.22 -4.72
C ARG A 89 -13.51 29.39 -4.48
N TYR A 90 -13.88 30.18 -3.46
CA TYR A 90 -15.28 30.32 -3.01
C TYR A 90 -15.82 31.76 -3.15
N GLY A 91 -15.03 32.66 -3.70
CA GLY A 91 -15.37 34.08 -3.84
C GLY A 91 -15.37 34.87 -2.53
N VAL A 92 -15.42 36.18 -2.64
CA VAL A 92 -15.49 37.11 -1.52
C VAL A 92 -16.95 37.37 -1.19
N LYS A 93 -17.36 37.03 0.05
CA LYS A 93 -18.76 37.25 0.49
C LYS A 93 -18.90 38.66 1.08
N LEU A 94 -19.64 39.52 0.41
CA LEU A 94 -19.83 40.92 0.78
C LEU A 94 -21.31 41.31 0.84
N ARG A 95 -21.65 42.25 1.70
CA ARG A 95 -22.96 42.92 1.68
C ARG A 95 -22.80 44.22 0.91
N PRO A 96 -23.50 44.43 -0.22
CA PRO A 96 -23.39 45.66 -1.00
C PRO A 96 -23.70 46.89 -0.16
N GLU A 97 -24.82 46.87 0.59
CA GLU A 97 -25.27 47.92 1.47
C GLU A 97 -25.78 47.37 2.82
N VAL A 98 -25.96 48.25 3.79
CA VAL A 98 -26.54 47.89 5.09
C VAL A 98 -28.00 47.45 4.89
N GLY A 99 -28.28 46.18 5.29
CA GLY A 99 -29.58 45.56 5.08
C GLY A 99 -29.72 44.75 3.80
N ALA A 100 -28.83 44.84 2.86
CA ALA A 100 -28.82 44.03 1.64
C ALA A 100 -28.37 42.56 1.92
N ASN A 101 -28.82 41.63 1.10
CA ASN A 101 -28.33 40.26 1.13
C ASN A 101 -26.83 40.16 0.80
N THR A 102 -26.17 39.16 1.35
CA THR A 102 -24.78 38.88 1.03
C THR A 102 -24.67 38.37 -0.40
N VAL A 103 -23.79 38.99 -1.17
CA VAL A 103 -23.44 38.58 -2.55
C VAL A 103 -22.04 37.99 -2.55
N THR A 104 -21.79 37.06 -3.46
CA THR A 104 -20.46 36.50 -3.68
C THR A 104 -19.80 37.20 -4.86
N VAL A 105 -18.68 37.86 -4.61
CA VAL A 105 -17.83 38.46 -5.65
C VAL A 105 -16.77 37.44 -6.03
N TRP A 106 -16.85 36.95 -7.25
CA TRP A 106 -15.88 35.98 -7.77
C TRP A 106 -14.65 36.73 -8.28
N LEU A 107 -13.47 36.29 -7.87
CA LEU A 107 -12.18 36.82 -8.32
C LEU A 107 -11.63 36.07 -9.54
N VAL A 108 -12.16 34.90 -9.82
CA VAL A 108 -11.86 34.05 -10.98
C VAL A 108 -13.16 33.48 -11.52
N ASN A 109 -13.33 33.47 -12.83
CA ASN A 109 -14.42 32.76 -13.49
C ASN A 109 -14.03 31.29 -13.70
N TRP A 110 -14.49 30.41 -12.81
CA TRP A 110 -14.22 28.99 -12.87
C TRP A 110 -15.04 28.25 -13.92
N ALA A 111 -16.24 28.78 -14.27
CA ALA A 111 -17.14 28.14 -15.22
C ALA A 111 -16.64 28.30 -16.65
N ASP A 112 -16.10 29.49 -16.98
CA ASP A 112 -15.50 29.77 -18.28
C ASP A 112 -14.06 30.29 -18.09
N ALA A 113 -13.10 29.41 -18.29
CA ALA A 113 -11.70 29.76 -18.16
C ALA A 113 -11.24 30.86 -19.11
N LEU A 114 -11.88 30.96 -20.30
CA LEU A 114 -11.50 31.94 -21.30
C LEU A 114 -12.06 33.34 -21.01
N ALA A 115 -13.02 33.47 -20.11
CA ALA A 115 -13.53 34.75 -19.64
C ALA A 115 -12.62 35.47 -18.66
N ASN A 116 -11.48 34.85 -18.29
CA ASN A 116 -10.48 35.46 -17.43
C ASN A 116 -9.39 36.16 -18.24
N ASP A 117 -8.78 37.20 -17.62
CA ASP A 117 -7.64 37.93 -18.15
C ASP A 117 -6.33 37.24 -17.75
N PHE A 118 -5.76 36.43 -18.65
CA PHE A 118 -4.48 35.81 -18.48
C PHE A 118 -3.36 36.69 -18.98
N ALA A 119 -2.35 36.92 -18.12
CA ALA A 119 -1.21 37.76 -18.47
C ALA A 119 0.11 37.19 -17.94
N VAL A 120 1.22 37.63 -18.56
CA VAL A 120 2.58 37.22 -18.14
C VAL A 120 3.49 38.45 -18.12
N ALA A 121 4.29 38.56 -17.06
CA ALA A 121 5.38 39.54 -16.94
C ALA A 121 6.72 38.83 -16.77
N GLU A 122 7.78 39.46 -17.27
CA GLU A 122 9.15 38.96 -17.09
C GLU A 122 9.98 39.86 -16.17
N GLU A 123 11.05 39.29 -15.60
CA GLU A 123 12.03 39.99 -14.77
C GLU A 123 11.40 40.86 -13.65
N VAL A 124 10.43 40.24 -12.93
CA VAL A 124 9.61 40.99 -11.98
C VAL A 124 10.42 41.33 -10.72
N THR A 125 11.02 42.53 -10.67
CA THR A 125 11.77 42.99 -9.49
C THR A 125 10.84 43.30 -8.32
N VAL A 126 10.93 42.51 -7.25
CA VAL A 126 10.12 42.64 -6.03
C VAL A 126 11.02 42.99 -4.87
N ARG A 127 10.63 44.01 -4.08
CA ARG A 127 11.30 44.40 -2.85
C ARG A 127 10.40 44.15 -1.66
N SER A 128 11.00 43.63 -0.60
CA SER A 128 10.23 43.26 0.60
C SER A 128 9.45 44.46 1.20
N GLY A 129 9.96 45.67 1.07
CA GLY A 129 9.30 46.90 1.56
C GLY A 129 8.12 47.38 0.72
N ASP A 130 8.04 47.00 -0.55
CA ASP A 130 6.99 47.46 -1.47
C ASP A 130 5.65 46.73 -1.27
N LEU A 131 5.71 45.53 -0.68
CA LEU A 131 4.53 44.65 -0.52
C LEU A 131 3.69 44.95 0.73
N ALA A 132 4.25 45.58 1.74
CA ALA A 132 3.62 45.78 3.05
C ALA A 132 2.86 47.08 3.26
N GLY A 133 2.73 47.94 2.24
CA GLY A 133 1.90 49.15 2.32
C GLY A 133 2.30 50.19 3.37
N GLY A 134 3.48 50.12 3.91
CA GLY A 134 3.87 51.07 4.93
C GLY A 134 5.31 50.93 5.42
N ALA A 135 6.01 52.08 5.38
CA ALA A 135 7.21 52.45 6.08
C ALA A 135 8.58 51.98 5.55
N LYS A 136 9.25 52.95 4.91
CA LYS A 136 10.70 53.08 4.71
C LYS A 136 11.50 51.79 4.45
N ALA A 137 11.60 51.44 3.17
CA ALA A 137 12.51 50.44 2.65
C ALA A 137 13.96 50.73 3.11
N SER A 138 14.57 49.75 3.76
CA SER A 138 16.01 49.65 3.90
C SER A 138 16.63 49.45 2.53
N THR A 139 17.47 50.29 2.09
CA THR A 139 17.87 50.58 0.72
C THR A 139 18.75 49.54 0.02
N LYS A 140 18.97 48.32 0.55
CA LYS A 140 19.84 47.32 -0.13
C LYS A 140 19.63 45.85 0.21
N ALA A 141 18.83 45.45 1.18
CA ALA A 141 18.65 44.04 1.52
C ALA A 141 17.27 43.52 1.07
N GLY A 142 17.24 42.45 0.29
CA GLY A 142 16.05 41.68 0.08
C GLY A 142 15.28 41.87 -1.23
N ALA A 143 15.83 42.51 -2.27
CA ALA A 143 15.21 42.47 -3.59
C ALA A 143 15.45 41.11 -4.28
N LYS A 144 14.42 40.53 -4.82
CA LYS A 144 14.49 39.32 -5.65
C LYS A 144 13.75 39.57 -6.97
N ARG A 145 14.08 38.77 -7.96
CA ARG A 145 13.59 38.98 -9.31
C ARG A 145 13.19 37.62 -9.94
N PRO A 146 11.96 37.19 -9.73
CA PRO A 146 11.42 36.07 -10.48
C PRO A 146 11.47 36.27 -11.99
N ASP A 147 11.89 35.22 -12.74
CA ASP A 147 12.12 35.32 -14.18
C ASP A 147 10.79 35.53 -14.95
N VAL A 148 9.76 34.74 -14.61
CA VAL A 148 8.44 34.81 -15.28
C VAL A 148 7.33 34.65 -14.23
N VAL A 149 6.35 35.58 -14.26
CA VAL A 149 5.17 35.54 -13.37
C VAL A 149 3.88 35.51 -14.19
N LEU A 150 3.01 34.57 -13.84
CA LEU A 150 1.70 34.36 -14.46
C LEU A 150 0.60 35.00 -13.63
N TYR A 151 -0.14 35.90 -14.24
CA TYR A 151 -1.28 36.61 -13.64
C TYR A 151 -2.61 36.14 -14.24
N VAL A 152 -3.63 36.01 -13.39
CA VAL A 152 -5.02 35.80 -13.79
C VAL A 152 -5.84 36.92 -13.14
N ASN A 153 -6.54 37.70 -13.95
CA ASN A 153 -7.35 38.85 -13.50
C ASN A 153 -6.55 39.85 -12.63
N GLY A 154 -5.25 39.99 -12.90
CA GLY A 154 -4.34 40.82 -12.11
C GLY A 154 -3.87 40.23 -10.81
N ILE A 155 -4.11 38.94 -10.54
CA ILE A 155 -3.60 38.22 -9.37
C ILE A 155 -2.52 37.26 -9.84
N ALA A 156 -1.32 37.34 -9.28
CA ALA A 156 -0.21 36.44 -9.56
C ALA A 156 -0.50 35.06 -8.98
N LEU A 157 -0.66 34.05 -9.81
CA LEU A 157 -1.00 32.67 -9.41
C LEU A 157 0.11 31.68 -9.71
N GLY A 158 1.09 32.04 -10.57
CA GLY A 158 2.21 31.16 -10.91
C GLY A 158 3.51 31.91 -11.06
N VAL A 159 4.61 31.29 -10.70
CA VAL A 159 5.97 31.79 -10.88
C VAL A 159 6.86 30.71 -11.46
N LEU A 160 7.70 31.06 -12.44
CA LEU A 160 8.62 30.15 -13.11
C LEU A 160 10.03 30.72 -13.06
N GLU A 161 10.96 29.96 -12.51
CA GLU A 161 12.41 30.20 -12.53
C GLU A 161 13.04 29.39 -13.66
N LEU A 162 13.79 30.03 -14.52
CA LEU A 162 14.46 29.41 -15.66
C LEU A 162 15.96 29.25 -15.42
N LYS A 163 16.51 28.20 -15.95
CA LYS A 163 17.96 27.96 -15.92
C LYS A 163 18.44 27.60 -17.31
N ARG A 164 19.71 27.92 -17.60
CA ARG A 164 20.34 27.45 -18.85
C ARG A 164 20.41 25.94 -18.88
N SER A 165 20.39 25.34 -20.05
CA SER A 165 20.39 23.90 -20.28
C SER A 165 21.55 23.11 -19.63
N THR A 166 22.63 23.78 -19.26
CA THR A 166 23.81 23.18 -18.59
C THR A 166 23.78 23.29 -17.06
N VAL A 167 22.75 23.91 -16.50
CA VAL A 167 22.56 24.09 -15.06
C VAL A 167 21.35 23.28 -14.66
N SER A 168 21.48 22.48 -13.61
CA SER A 168 20.36 21.65 -13.13
C SER A 168 19.13 22.48 -12.73
N VAL A 169 17.94 21.99 -13.02
CA VAL A 169 16.66 22.55 -12.57
C VAL A 169 16.61 22.71 -11.06
N SER A 170 17.34 21.87 -10.31
CA SER A 170 17.49 21.97 -8.85
C SER A 170 17.95 23.35 -8.39
N GLU A 171 18.80 24.04 -9.14
CA GLU A 171 19.22 25.40 -8.80
C GLU A 171 18.05 26.40 -8.93
N GLY A 172 17.18 26.25 -9.93
CA GLY A 172 15.96 27.04 -10.06
C GLY A 172 14.97 26.75 -8.93
N ILE A 173 14.86 25.51 -8.51
CA ILE A 173 14.03 25.11 -7.37
C ILE A 173 14.55 25.78 -6.08
N ARG A 174 15.85 25.71 -5.82
CA ARG A 174 16.48 26.33 -4.64
C ARG A 174 16.32 27.85 -4.65
N GLN A 175 16.51 28.49 -5.81
CA GLN A 175 16.25 29.92 -5.98
C GLN A 175 14.78 30.27 -5.64
N ASN A 176 13.82 29.49 -6.12
CA ASN A 176 12.42 29.68 -5.83
C ASN A 176 12.11 29.53 -4.32
N LEU A 177 12.68 28.50 -3.66
CA LEU A 177 12.55 28.28 -2.23
C LEU A 177 13.20 29.39 -1.40
N ASP A 178 14.36 29.90 -1.84
CA ASP A 178 15.00 31.04 -1.19
C ASP A 178 14.14 32.31 -1.28
N ASN A 179 13.51 32.56 -2.45
CA ASN A 179 12.62 33.71 -2.61
C ASN A 179 11.44 33.68 -1.64
N GLN A 180 11.01 32.51 -1.17
CA GLN A 180 9.91 32.31 -0.21
C GLN A 180 10.30 32.55 1.24
N LYS A 181 11.58 32.79 1.56
CA LYS A 181 12.02 33.06 2.94
C LYS A 181 11.60 34.46 3.41
N LYS A 182 11.36 34.60 4.73
CA LYS A 182 10.98 35.88 5.36
C LYS A 182 11.94 37.02 5.13
N GLU A 183 13.23 36.72 5.00
CA GLU A 183 14.31 37.67 4.71
C GLU A 183 14.31 38.20 3.29
N PHE A 184 13.51 37.60 2.39
CA PHE A 184 13.40 37.99 0.99
C PHE A 184 11.98 38.44 0.63
N ILE A 185 11.33 37.83 -0.31
CA ILE A 185 10.04 38.26 -0.86
C ILE A 185 8.87 37.33 -0.51
N GLU A 186 8.92 36.70 0.67
CA GLU A 186 7.88 35.78 1.16
C GLU A 186 6.42 36.27 0.92
N PRO A 187 6.07 37.55 1.19
CA PRO A 187 4.69 38.04 0.97
C PRO A 187 4.23 37.98 -0.47
N PHE A 188 5.14 38.01 -1.44
CA PHE A 188 4.83 37.87 -2.86
C PHE A 188 4.23 36.49 -3.16
N PHE A 189 4.61 35.45 -2.41
CA PHE A 189 4.13 34.08 -2.59
C PHE A 189 2.77 33.79 -1.93
N SER A 190 2.19 34.77 -1.21
CA SER A 190 0.88 34.59 -0.57
C SER A 190 -0.27 34.30 -1.54
N THR A 191 -0.17 34.74 -2.80
CA THR A 191 -1.15 34.48 -3.85
C THR A 191 -0.77 33.32 -4.75
N MET A 192 0.50 32.87 -4.75
CA MET A 192 0.99 31.85 -5.66
C MET A 192 0.31 30.51 -5.41
N GLN A 193 -0.31 29.99 -6.45
CA GLN A 193 -0.89 28.66 -6.42
C GLN A 193 0.09 27.60 -6.95
N TRP A 194 0.98 28.04 -7.86
CA TRP A 194 2.00 27.24 -8.52
C TRP A 194 3.35 27.88 -8.41
N VAL A 195 4.37 27.08 -8.16
CA VAL A 195 5.78 27.40 -8.28
C VAL A 195 6.42 26.43 -9.26
N MET A 196 7.23 26.93 -10.18
CA MET A 196 7.80 26.17 -11.28
C MET A 196 9.28 26.53 -11.44
N ALA A 197 10.06 25.56 -11.89
CA ALA A 197 11.44 25.73 -12.32
C ALA A 197 11.71 24.86 -13.53
N GLY A 198 12.54 25.31 -14.48
CA GLY A 198 12.78 24.54 -15.69
C GLY A 198 14.00 24.95 -16.48
N ASN A 199 14.43 24.01 -17.33
CA ASN A 199 15.43 24.19 -18.36
C ASN A 199 15.13 23.33 -19.59
N ASP A 200 15.87 23.55 -20.68
CA ASP A 200 15.64 22.81 -21.93
C ASP A 200 16.01 21.34 -21.90
N THR A 201 16.87 20.91 -20.97
CA THR A 201 17.40 19.56 -20.90
C THR A 201 16.55 18.67 -19.99
N GLU A 202 16.19 19.18 -18.80
CA GLU A 202 15.46 18.43 -17.78
C GLU A 202 13.95 18.69 -17.81
N GLY A 203 13.51 19.65 -18.64
CA GLY A 203 12.10 20.09 -18.68
C GLY A 203 11.74 20.96 -17.50
N MET A 204 10.47 20.85 -17.06
CA MET A 204 9.93 21.65 -15.96
C MET A 204 9.58 20.77 -14.76
N ARG A 205 9.89 21.30 -13.58
CA ARG A 205 9.37 20.82 -12.30
C ARG A 205 8.36 21.81 -11.75
N TYR A 206 7.35 21.32 -11.06
CA TYR A 206 6.33 22.16 -10.45
C TYR A 206 6.00 21.70 -9.03
N ALA A 207 5.56 22.63 -8.23
CA ALA A 207 5.15 22.40 -6.85
C ALA A 207 4.17 23.47 -6.38
N THR A 208 3.89 23.47 -5.10
CA THR A 208 3.24 24.56 -4.37
C THR A 208 4.25 25.27 -3.47
N ILE A 209 3.83 26.34 -2.80
CA ILE A 209 4.68 27.07 -1.85
C ILE A 209 5.28 26.13 -0.79
N GLU A 210 6.49 26.46 -0.33
CA GLU A 210 7.20 25.77 0.76
C GLU A 210 7.40 24.25 0.55
N THR A 211 7.20 23.76 -0.67
CA THR A 211 7.43 22.33 -1.00
C THR A 211 8.93 22.05 -1.06
N PRO A 212 9.49 21.17 -0.20
CA PRO A 212 10.90 20.79 -0.26
C PRO A 212 11.28 20.25 -1.64
N GLU A 213 12.53 20.51 -2.08
CA GLU A 213 13.05 20.17 -3.41
C GLU A 213 12.72 18.76 -3.85
N LYS A 214 12.93 17.77 -2.99
CA LYS A 214 12.68 16.35 -3.26
C LYS A 214 11.23 15.99 -3.60
N TYR A 215 10.27 16.86 -3.38
CA TYR A 215 8.85 16.64 -3.66
C TYR A 215 8.33 17.45 -4.83
N TRP A 216 9.20 18.14 -5.56
CA TRP A 216 8.80 18.78 -6.80
C TRP A 216 8.49 17.75 -7.86
N LEU A 217 7.41 17.97 -8.59
CA LEU A 217 6.79 17.02 -9.51
C LEU A 217 7.21 17.31 -10.96
N SER A 218 7.19 16.26 -11.79
CA SER A 218 7.28 16.38 -13.24
C SER A 218 5.91 16.12 -13.86
N TRP A 219 5.72 16.66 -15.06
CA TRP A 219 4.51 16.43 -15.85
C TRP A 219 4.90 16.19 -17.30
N VAL A 220 4.59 15.01 -17.83
CA VAL A 220 4.87 14.66 -19.23
C VAL A 220 3.73 13.80 -19.74
N GLU A 221 2.88 14.36 -20.60
CA GLU A 221 1.87 13.59 -21.32
C GLU A 221 2.49 13.05 -22.61
N GLU A 222 2.53 11.72 -22.74
CA GLU A 222 3.04 11.04 -23.94
C GLU A 222 2.01 10.99 -25.06
N THR A 223 0.74 11.20 -24.72
CA THR A 223 -0.41 11.22 -25.65
C THR A 223 -1.25 12.46 -25.46
N GLY A 224 -1.98 12.88 -26.47
CA GLY A 224 -2.87 14.04 -26.39
C GLY A 224 -2.30 15.31 -27.03
N GLU A 225 -2.91 16.44 -26.73
CA GLU A 225 -2.49 17.74 -27.27
C GLU A 225 -1.07 18.08 -26.78
N PHE A 226 -0.20 18.51 -27.68
CA PHE A 226 1.21 18.86 -27.43
C PHE A 226 2.15 17.68 -27.09
N ALA A 227 1.74 16.42 -27.24
CA ALA A 227 2.62 15.28 -26.99
C ALA A 227 3.83 15.25 -27.95
N ASP A 228 3.65 15.72 -29.18
CA ASP A 228 4.69 15.76 -30.23
C ASP A 228 5.63 16.97 -30.14
N GLU A 229 5.45 17.86 -29.14
CA GLU A 229 6.34 19.01 -28.95
C GLU A 229 7.76 18.50 -28.60
N PRO A 230 8.78 18.80 -29.45
CA PRO A 230 10.11 18.21 -29.29
C PRO A 230 10.90 18.76 -28.10
N ASN A 231 10.65 20.01 -27.70
CA ASN A 231 11.29 20.61 -26.55
C ASN A 231 10.51 20.26 -25.27
N LEU A 232 11.17 19.60 -24.33
CA LEU A 232 10.52 19.09 -23.11
C LEU A 232 9.97 20.23 -22.22
N LEU A 233 10.71 21.34 -22.06
CA LEU A 233 10.24 22.50 -21.31
C LEU A 233 8.99 23.10 -21.96
N ASP A 234 9.01 23.28 -23.29
CA ASP A 234 7.88 23.82 -24.03
C ASP A 234 6.64 22.93 -23.94
N ARG A 235 6.84 21.61 -24.07
CA ARG A 235 5.80 20.60 -23.89
C ARG A 235 5.13 20.72 -22.51
N ASN A 236 5.94 20.73 -21.45
CA ASN A 236 5.43 20.84 -20.09
C ASN A 236 4.64 22.14 -19.87
N LEU A 237 5.14 23.27 -20.38
CA LEU A 237 4.46 24.54 -20.25
C LEU A 237 3.14 24.56 -21.03
N LEU A 238 3.12 24.03 -22.26
CA LEU A 238 1.90 23.94 -23.07
C LEU A 238 0.84 23.07 -22.39
N GLN A 239 1.27 21.95 -21.79
CA GLN A 239 0.37 21.02 -21.09
C GLN A 239 -0.18 21.60 -19.79
N LEU A 240 0.64 22.25 -18.97
CA LEU A 240 0.26 22.72 -17.64
C LEU A 240 -0.30 24.15 -17.64
N CYS A 241 0.23 25.06 -18.47
CA CYS A 241 -0.16 26.46 -18.50
C CYS A 241 -1.28 26.75 -19.50
N ALA A 242 -1.83 25.72 -20.21
CA ALA A 242 -3.05 25.90 -20.99
C ALA A 242 -4.17 26.43 -20.07
N LYS A 243 -4.82 27.53 -20.45
CA LYS A 243 -5.73 28.33 -19.60
C LYS A 243 -6.75 27.50 -18.84
N ARG A 244 -7.40 26.55 -19.51
CA ARG A 244 -8.39 25.64 -18.87
C ARG A 244 -7.74 24.70 -17.88
N ARG A 245 -6.63 24.06 -18.25
CA ARG A 245 -5.88 23.13 -17.40
C ARG A 245 -5.33 23.85 -16.18
N PHE A 246 -4.71 25.02 -16.38
CA PHE A 246 -4.13 25.83 -15.30
C PHE A 246 -5.19 26.16 -14.23
N LEU A 247 -6.36 26.64 -14.62
CA LEU A 247 -7.44 26.93 -13.67
C LEU A 247 -8.05 25.67 -13.06
N GLN A 248 -8.25 24.61 -13.84
CA GLN A 248 -8.78 23.36 -13.31
C GLN A 248 -7.88 22.75 -12.22
N LEU A 249 -6.58 22.78 -12.43
CA LEU A 249 -5.63 22.29 -11.43
C LEU A 249 -5.67 23.11 -10.15
N ILE A 250 -5.79 24.43 -10.24
CA ILE A 250 -5.94 25.31 -9.07
C ILE A 250 -7.29 25.04 -8.38
N HIS A 251 -8.36 24.91 -9.12
CA HIS A 251 -9.71 24.76 -8.60
C HIS A 251 -9.94 23.39 -7.94
N ASP A 252 -9.59 22.30 -8.64
CA ASP A 252 -9.97 20.94 -8.25
C ASP A 252 -8.86 20.15 -7.55
N PHE A 253 -7.57 20.51 -7.76
CA PHE A 253 -6.44 19.65 -7.44
C PHE A 253 -5.41 20.25 -6.46
N ILE A 254 -5.78 21.32 -5.77
CA ILE A 254 -5.01 21.84 -4.64
C ILE A 254 -5.70 21.46 -3.34
N VAL A 255 -4.89 21.00 -2.36
CA VAL A 255 -5.32 20.74 -0.99
C VAL A 255 -4.32 21.32 0.00
N PHE A 256 -4.82 21.72 1.16
CA PHE A 256 -4.04 22.19 2.30
C PHE A 256 -4.12 21.10 3.37
N ASP A 257 -3.05 20.32 3.51
CA ASP A 257 -3.00 19.13 4.33
C ASP A 257 -2.05 19.32 5.51
N ALA A 258 -2.63 19.59 6.69
CA ALA A 258 -1.93 19.69 7.97
C ALA A 258 -0.65 20.55 7.93
N GLY A 259 -0.73 21.76 7.36
CA GLY A 259 0.38 22.71 7.24
C GLY A 259 1.21 22.58 5.96
N ILE A 260 0.88 21.64 5.09
CA ILE A 260 1.53 21.45 3.79
C ILE A 260 0.52 21.66 2.67
N LYS A 261 0.80 22.59 1.76
CA LYS A 261 0.03 22.74 0.54
C LYS A 261 0.49 21.70 -0.49
N LYS A 262 -0.45 20.99 -1.11
CA LYS A 262 -0.16 19.94 -2.09
C LYS A 262 -0.96 20.15 -3.37
N VAL A 263 -0.36 19.75 -4.49
CA VAL A 263 -0.98 19.67 -5.80
C VAL A 263 -0.90 18.24 -6.33
N CYS A 264 -1.80 17.87 -7.24
CA CYS A 264 -1.84 16.52 -7.79
C CYS A 264 -0.64 16.20 -8.69
N ARG A 265 -0.32 14.93 -8.75
CA ARG A 265 0.50 14.34 -9.81
C ARG A 265 -0.32 14.10 -11.07
N GLN A 266 0.34 13.93 -12.19
CA GLN A 266 -0.29 13.65 -13.47
C GLN A 266 -1.25 12.46 -13.42
N ASN A 267 -0.81 11.32 -12.88
CA ASN A 267 -1.63 10.12 -12.75
C ASN A 267 -2.88 10.35 -11.90
N GLN A 268 -2.79 11.16 -10.85
CA GLN A 268 -3.92 11.52 -9.99
C GLN A 268 -4.91 12.41 -10.75
N TYR A 269 -4.42 13.39 -11.50
CA TYR A 269 -5.25 14.23 -12.34
C TYR A 269 -6.07 13.41 -13.34
N PHE A 270 -5.40 12.58 -14.14
CA PHE A 270 -6.08 11.77 -15.15
C PHE A 270 -7.01 10.73 -14.54
N GLY A 271 -6.62 10.12 -13.44
CA GLY A 271 -7.46 9.18 -12.70
C GLY A 271 -8.76 9.82 -12.20
N VAL A 272 -8.66 11.02 -11.61
CA VAL A 272 -9.86 11.76 -11.13
C VAL A 272 -10.72 12.22 -12.30
N VAL A 273 -10.13 12.80 -13.35
CA VAL A 273 -10.88 13.28 -14.53
C VAL A 273 -11.59 12.13 -15.24
N ALA A 274 -10.93 10.98 -15.39
CA ALA A 274 -11.57 9.79 -15.94
C ALA A 274 -12.72 9.31 -15.04
N ALA A 275 -12.51 9.26 -13.72
CA ALA A 275 -13.55 8.88 -12.76
C ALA A 275 -14.76 9.84 -12.79
N GLN A 276 -14.52 11.15 -12.93
CA GLN A 276 -15.58 12.13 -13.10
C GLN A 276 -16.45 11.82 -14.32
N ALA A 277 -15.83 11.40 -15.44
CA ALA A 277 -16.56 11.03 -16.64
C ALA A 277 -17.41 9.77 -16.44
N PHE A 278 -16.89 8.75 -15.73
CA PHE A 278 -17.66 7.56 -15.38
C PHE A 278 -18.84 7.88 -14.46
N ILE A 279 -18.60 8.66 -13.40
CA ILE A 279 -19.64 9.08 -12.45
C ILE A 279 -20.75 9.88 -13.13
N ARG A 280 -20.41 10.75 -14.10
CA ARG A 280 -21.44 11.49 -14.90
C ARG A 280 -22.35 10.53 -15.68
N ARG A 281 -21.83 9.39 -16.15
CA ARG A 281 -22.61 8.34 -16.84
C ARG A 281 -23.26 7.34 -15.88
N ARG A 282 -23.08 7.51 -14.55
CA ARG A 282 -23.50 6.58 -13.51
C ARG A 282 -22.88 5.18 -13.66
N GLU A 283 -21.64 5.15 -14.09
CA GLU A 283 -20.83 3.95 -14.22
C GLU A 283 -19.81 3.85 -13.07
N GLY A 284 -19.70 2.67 -12.46
CA GLY A 284 -18.61 2.33 -11.57
C GLY A 284 -17.36 1.90 -12.33
N GLY A 285 -16.29 1.57 -11.62
CA GLY A 285 -15.09 1.05 -12.23
C GLY A 285 -13.92 0.94 -11.28
N LEU A 286 -12.75 0.60 -11.84
CA LEU A 286 -11.51 0.35 -11.12
C LEU A 286 -10.46 1.41 -11.45
N ILE A 287 -9.84 1.99 -10.43
CA ILE A 287 -8.64 2.80 -10.53
C ILE A 287 -7.46 1.95 -10.04
N TRP A 288 -6.63 1.52 -10.97
CA TRP A 288 -5.39 0.82 -10.66
C TRP A 288 -4.22 1.79 -10.75
N HIS A 289 -3.74 2.24 -9.60
CA HIS A 289 -2.54 3.05 -9.46
C HIS A 289 -1.53 2.32 -8.59
N THR A 290 -0.31 2.13 -9.07
CA THR A 290 0.74 1.41 -8.34
C THR A 290 0.95 1.95 -6.92
N GLN A 291 1.51 1.14 -6.06
CA GLN A 291 1.75 1.55 -4.67
C GLN A 291 2.72 2.74 -4.61
N GLY A 292 2.42 3.73 -3.77
CA GLY A 292 3.21 4.96 -3.65
C GLY A 292 2.83 6.08 -4.62
N SER A 293 1.92 5.85 -5.53
CA SER A 293 1.43 6.87 -6.48
C SER A 293 0.48 7.91 -5.89
N GLY A 294 0.08 7.75 -4.61
CA GLY A 294 -0.78 8.70 -3.88
C GLY A 294 -2.28 8.45 -4.00
N LYS A 295 -2.73 7.19 -4.02
CA LYS A 295 -4.16 6.79 -4.09
C LYS A 295 -5.07 7.51 -3.09
N SER A 296 -4.62 7.67 -1.83
CA SER A 296 -5.44 8.33 -0.78
C SER A 296 -5.81 9.77 -1.17
N LEU A 297 -4.88 10.55 -1.74
CA LEU A 297 -5.17 11.88 -2.24
C LEU A 297 -6.08 11.85 -3.47
N THR A 298 -5.96 10.83 -4.33
CA THR A 298 -6.88 10.64 -5.45
C THR A 298 -8.32 10.46 -4.96
N MET A 299 -8.53 9.67 -3.89
CA MET A 299 -9.83 9.52 -3.24
C MET A 299 -10.36 10.85 -2.69
N VAL A 300 -9.49 11.65 -2.03
CA VAL A 300 -9.85 12.96 -1.47
C VAL A 300 -10.35 13.91 -2.58
N TRP A 301 -9.60 14.08 -3.67
CA TRP A 301 -10.01 14.95 -4.77
C TRP A 301 -11.29 14.47 -5.44
N LEU A 302 -11.44 13.17 -5.63
CA LEU A 302 -12.66 12.60 -6.21
C LEU A 302 -13.86 12.77 -5.28
N ALA A 303 -13.71 12.50 -3.99
CA ALA A 303 -14.77 12.68 -2.99
C ALA A 303 -15.21 14.15 -2.90
N LYS A 304 -14.24 15.08 -2.86
CA LYS A 304 -14.50 16.51 -2.87
C LYS A 304 -15.28 16.93 -4.11
N TRP A 305 -14.81 16.50 -5.28
CA TRP A 305 -15.50 16.82 -6.54
C TRP A 305 -16.94 16.28 -6.58
N ILE A 306 -17.18 15.04 -6.12
CA ILE A 306 -18.53 14.44 -6.05
C ILE A 306 -19.44 15.32 -5.19
N ARG A 307 -19.01 15.67 -3.98
CA ARG A 307 -19.80 16.46 -3.05
C ARG A 307 -20.13 17.86 -3.56
N GLU A 308 -19.22 18.48 -4.30
CA GLU A 308 -19.39 19.82 -4.87
C GLU A 308 -20.27 19.81 -6.14
N ASN A 309 -20.23 18.73 -6.92
CA ASN A 309 -20.88 18.68 -8.25
C ASN A 309 -22.14 17.79 -8.29
N ARG A 310 -22.46 17.08 -7.21
CA ARG A 310 -23.63 16.20 -7.13
C ARG A 310 -24.45 16.54 -5.88
N PRO A 311 -25.58 17.24 -6.05
CA PRO A 311 -26.47 17.58 -4.93
C PRO A 311 -26.96 16.33 -4.19
N GLY A 312 -26.81 16.31 -2.87
CA GLY A 312 -27.20 15.17 -2.03
C GLY A 312 -26.30 13.94 -2.12
N ALA A 313 -25.14 14.06 -2.78
CA ALA A 313 -24.18 12.99 -2.84
C ALA A 313 -23.51 12.73 -1.49
N ARG A 314 -23.32 11.44 -1.19
CA ARG A 314 -22.60 10.95 -0.02
C ARG A 314 -21.51 9.99 -0.46
N VAL A 315 -20.37 10.06 0.18
CA VAL A 315 -19.23 9.20 -0.13
C VAL A 315 -18.97 8.27 1.06
N LEU A 316 -18.99 6.97 0.81
CA LEU A 316 -18.62 5.93 1.76
C LEU A 316 -17.28 5.34 1.35
N ILE A 317 -16.27 5.41 2.22
CA ILE A 317 -14.96 4.82 2.02
C ILE A 317 -14.88 3.55 2.85
N ILE A 318 -14.54 2.44 2.22
CA ILE A 318 -14.37 1.12 2.84
C ILE A 318 -12.90 0.75 2.78
N THR A 319 -12.30 0.48 3.95
CA THR A 319 -10.91 0.03 4.08
C THR A 319 -10.84 -1.32 4.78
N ASP A 320 -9.79 -2.08 4.50
CA ASP A 320 -9.57 -3.39 5.11
C ASP A 320 -8.62 -3.36 6.32
N ARG A 321 -7.93 -2.23 6.57
CA ARG A 321 -6.89 -2.11 7.58
C ARG A 321 -6.98 -0.84 8.41
N THR A 322 -6.70 -0.98 9.69
CA THR A 322 -6.69 0.14 10.65
C THR A 322 -5.70 1.23 10.26
N GLU A 323 -4.51 0.85 9.77
CA GLU A 323 -3.48 1.81 9.37
C GLU A 323 -3.91 2.66 8.16
N LEU A 324 -4.58 2.04 7.18
CA LEU A 324 -5.12 2.76 6.01
C LEU A 324 -6.28 3.68 6.40
N ASP A 325 -7.15 3.21 7.28
CA ASP A 325 -8.26 3.98 7.82
C ASP A 325 -7.77 5.24 8.57
N GLU A 326 -6.76 5.09 9.44
CA GLU A 326 -6.13 6.22 10.14
C GLU A 326 -5.42 7.18 9.17
N GLN A 327 -4.78 6.68 8.12
CA GLN A 327 -4.11 7.49 7.12
C GLN A 327 -5.13 8.28 6.29
N ILE A 328 -6.21 7.65 5.85
CA ILE A 328 -7.28 8.29 5.10
C ILE A 328 -7.94 9.38 5.95
N GLU A 329 -8.28 9.06 7.21
CA GLU A 329 -8.84 10.05 8.14
C GLU A 329 -7.92 11.27 8.31
N LYS A 330 -6.62 11.05 8.54
CA LYS A 330 -5.63 12.13 8.68
C LYS A 330 -5.59 13.02 7.44
N VAL A 331 -5.61 12.43 6.24
CA VAL A 331 -5.59 13.19 4.99
C VAL A 331 -6.87 14.02 4.84
N PHE A 332 -8.06 13.45 5.13
CA PHE A 332 -9.31 14.22 5.06
C PHE A 332 -9.38 15.33 6.11
N LEU A 333 -9.00 15.05 7.34
CA LEU A 333 -8.94 16.07 8.40
C LEU A 333 -7.91 17.17 8.07
N GLY A 334 -6.77 16.78 7.49
CA GLY A 334 -5.73 17.71 7.05
C GLY A 334 -6.24 18.72 6.02
N VAL A 335 -7.13 18.30 5.14
CA VAL A 335 -7.77 19.18 4.13
C VAL A 335 -9.06 19.84 4.62
N SER A 336 -9.30 19.83 5.91
CA SER A 336 -10.49 20.42 6.57
C SER A 336 -11.81 19.77 6.16
N GLU A 337 -11.79 18.51 5.78
CA GLU A 337 -12.97 17.70 5.49
C GLU A 337 -13.27 16.79 6.69
N THR A 338 -14.46 16.92 7.27
CA THR A 338 -14.88 16.05 8.37
C THR A 338 -15.33 14.71 7.82
N ILE A 339 -14.70 13.64 8.26
CA ILE A 339 -15.06 12.26 7.93
C ILE A 339 -15.60 11.55 9.17
N TYR A 340 -16.78 10.93 9.02
CA TYR A 340 -17.38 10.14 10.08
C TYR A 340 -16.87 8.71 10.04
N ARG A 341 -16.20 8.25 11.09
CA ARG A 341 -15.72 6.86 11.23
C ARG A 341 -16.76 6.04 11.98
N THR A 342 -17.27 5.01 11.30
CA THR A 342 -18.23 4.11 11.93
C THR A 342 -17.58 3.24 13.01
N LYS A 343 -18.30 2.99 14.07
CA LYS A 343 -17.83 2.21 15.24
C LYS A 343 -18.19 0.73 15.13
N SER A 344 -19.23 0.41 14.38
CA SER A 344 -19.76 -0.95 14.20
C SER A 344 -20.63 -1.05 12.94
N GLY A 345 -21.01 -2.27 12.54
CA GLY A 345 -21.96 -2.48 11.43
C GLY A 345 -23.32 -1.88 11.68
N ALA A 346 -23.81 -1.95 12.92
CA ALA A 346 -25.07 -1.30 13.30
C ALA A 346 -24.99 0.21 13.17
N ASP A 347 -23.84 0.80 13.55
CA ASP A 347 -23.57 2.23 13.41
C ASP A 347 -23.50 2.66 11.94
N LEU A 348 -22.88 1.85 11.07
CA LEU A 348 -22.87 2.07 9.62
C LEU A 348 -24.29 2.09 9.06
N ILE A 349 -25.12 1.09 9.40
CA ILE A 349 -26.50 0.99 8.92
C ILE A 349 -27.32 2.18 9.40
N ALA A 350 -27.18 2.57 10.67
CA ALA A 350 -27.85 3.75 11.24
C ALA A 350 -27.43 5.03 10.51
N THR A 351 -26.12 5.24 10.31
CA THR A 351 -25.56 6.40 9.61
C THR A 351 -26.02 6.48 8.15
N LEU A 352 -26.05 5.34 7.46
CA LEU A 352 -26.56 5.29 6.06
C LEU A 352 -28.07 5.54 5.98
N GLY A 353 -28.83 5.18 7.00
CA GLY A 353 -30.27 5.46 7.10
C GLY A 353 -30.60 6.93 7.42
N GLN A 354 -29.64 7.71 7.88
CA GLN A 354 -29.73 9.15 8.13
C GLN A 354 -29.01 9.91 7.00
N ALA A 355 -29.32 11.21 6.80
CA ALA A 355 -28.71 12.02 5.76
C ALA A 355 -27.66 13.01 6.28
N ASP A 356 -27.28 12.90 7.57
CA ASP A 356 -26.51 13.92 8.26
C ASP A 356 -25.02 13.91 7.86
N GLU A 357 -24.47 12.71 7.63
CA GLU A 357 -23.06 12.56 7.28
C GLU A 357 -22.87 12.40 5.77
N SER A 358 -22.14 13.32 5.18
CA SER A 358 -21.87 13.31 3.72
C SER A 358 -20.58 12.56 3.33
N LEU A 359 -19.66 12.35 4.28
CA LEU A 359 -18.42 11.61 4.10
C LEU A 359 -18.24 10.62 5.24
N ILE A 360 -18.20 9.33 4.91
CA ILE A 360 -18.23 8.22 5.88
C ILE A 360 -17.06 7.31 5.59
N CYS A 361 -16.38 6.83 6.64
CA CYS A 361 -15.38 5.78 6.57
C CYS A 361 -15.77 4.59 7.43
N THR A 362 -15.54 3.39 6.93
CA THR A 362 -15.76 2.15 7.66
C THR A 362 -14.60 1.18 7.47
N LEU A 363 -14.27 0.47 8.55
CA LEU A 363 -13.22 -0.53 8.57
C LEU A 363 -13.83 -1.92 8.63
N VAL A 364 -13.51 -2.78 7.68
CA VAL A 364 -14.11 -4.12 7.56
C VAL A 364 -13.81 -5.00 8.78
N HIS A 365 -12.62 -4.90 9.38
CA HIS A 365 -12.18 -5.75 10.49
C HIS A 365 -12.75 -5.39 11.88
N LYS A 366 -13.33 -4.22 12.07
CA LYS A 366 -13.91 -3.84 13.37
C LYS A 366 -15.13 -4.66 13.82
N PHE A 367 -15.53 -5.64 13.04
CA PHE A 367 -16.75 -6.42 13.26
C PHE A 367 -16.50 -7.84 13.76
N GLY A 368 -15.25 -8.30 13.84
CA GLY A 368 -14.85 -9.58 14.45
C GLY A 368 -14.56 -9.43 15.94
N GLY A 369 -15.11 -10.33 16.75
CA GLY A 369 -14.83 -10.41 18.18
C GLY A 369 -13.33 -10.64 18.47
N LYS A 370 -12.95 -10.37 19.72
CA LYS A 370 -11.56 -10.27 20.21
C LYS A 370 -10.74 -11.56 20.24
N ASP A 371 -11.24 -12.69 19.82
CA ASP A 371 -10.53 -13.98 19.97
C ASP A 371 -10.48 -14.69 18.61
N ASP A 372 -9.29 -14.62 17.96
CA ASP A 372 -8.77 -15.74 17.15
C ASP A 372 -7.34 -15.40 16.68
N ASP A 373 -6.41 -16.00 17.36
CA ASP A 373 -4.98 -16.05 17.09
C ASP A 373 -4.76 -17.19 16.09
N ASP A 374 -4.55 -16.86 14.84
CA ASP A 374 -3.86 -17.65 13.81
C ASP A 374 -4.31 -17.18 12.41
N GLY A 375 -3.48 -16.40 11.71
CA GLY A 375 -3.44 -16.26 10.26
C GLY A 375 -4.73 -16.04 9.44
N ALA A 376 -5.90 -16.03 10.08
CA ALA A 376 -7.25 -15.94 9.52
C ALA A 376 -7.97 -14.60 9.82
N GLU A 377 -7.22 -13.57 10.22
CA GLU A 377 -7.78 -12.27 10.65
C GLU A 377 -8.70 -11.60 9.60
N GLY A 378 -8.54 -11.91 8.32
CA GLY A 378 -9.39 -11.34 7.26
C GLY A 378 -10.79 -11.96 7.16
N THR A 379 -10.96 -13.22 7.53
CA THR A 379 -12.20 -13.98 7.26
C THR A 379 -13.28 -13.85 8.33
N ALA A 380 -12.91 -13.79 9.59
CA ALA A 380 -13.87 -13.71 10.71
C ALA A 380 -14.55 -12.33 10.77
N GLY A 381 -13.77 -11.26 10.64
CA GLY A 381 -14.29 -9.89 10.63
C GLY A 381 -15.20 -9.60 9.44
N THR A 382 -14.82 -10.09 8.26
CA THR A 382 -15.64 -9.96 7.05
C THR A 382 -16.97 -10.71 7.20
N LYS A 383 -16.96 -11.93 7.73
CA LYS A 383 -18.19 -12.71 7.98
C LYS A 383 -19.13 -12.01 8.95
N ALA A 384 -18.62 -11.49 10.07
CA ALA A 384 -19.44 -10.77 11.05
C ALA A 384 -20.03 -9.47 10.46
N PHE A 385 -19.29 -8.77 9.62
CA PHE A 385 -19.78 -7.60 8.90
C PHE A 385 -20.88 -7.97 7.91
N VAL A 386 -20.68 -9.00 7.11
CA VAL A 386 -21.67 -9.52 6.17
C VAL A 386 -22.95 -9.97 6.91
N GLU A 387 -22.82 -10.65 8.07
CA GLU A 387 -23.98 -11.00 8.90
C GLU A 387 -24.72 -9.78 9.43
N ALA A 388 -24.02 -8.75 9.87
CA ALA A 388 -24.64 -7.49 10.31
C ALA A 388 -25.42 -6.83 9.15
N LEU A 389 -24.87 -6.83 7.95
CA LEU A 389 -25.54 -6.32 6.76
C LEU A 389 -26.78 -7.15 6.36
N ARG A 390 -26.74 -8.49 6.54
CA ARG A 390 -27.89 -9.37 6.29
C ARG A 390 -29.06 -9.23 7.29
N ARG A 391 -28.79 -8.65 8.47
CA ARG A 391 -29.81 -8.42 9.52
C ARG A 391 -30.60 -7.12 9.33
N VAL A 392 -30.39 -6.42 8.24
CA VAL A 392 -31.11 -5.15 7.95
C VAL A 392 -32.60 -5.44 7.73
N PRO A 393 -33.51 -4.65 8.32
CA PRO A 393 -34.94 -4.88 8.19
C PRO A 393 -35.44 -4.82 6.74
N PRO A 394 -36.39 -5.66 6.33
CA PRO A 394 -36.99 -5.60 5.02
C PRO A 394 -37.57 -4.20 4.73
N GLY A 395 -37.21 -3.64 3.56
CA GLY A 395 -37.66 -2.29 3.16
C GLY A 395 -36.76 -1.13 3.60
N TRP A 396 -35.68 -1.39 4.33
CA TRP A 396 -34.68 -0.37 4.63
C TRP A 396 -34.01 0.13 3.35
N LYS A 397 -33.77 1.44 3.28
CA LYS A 397 -33.04 2.07 2.18
C LYS A 397 -32.08 3.11 2.71
N ALA A 398 -30.87 3.08 2.20
CA ALA A 398 -29.90 4.14 2.45
C ALA A 398 -30.38 5.46 1.82
N LYS A 399 -30.10 6.57 2.50
CA LYS A 399 -30.49 7.91 2.05
C LYS A 399 -29.35 8.58 1.26
N GLY A 400 -29.70 9.37 0.27
CA GLY A 400 -28.81 10.17 -0.57
C GLY A 400 -28.27 9.40 -1.79
N ASP A 401 -27.54 10.12 -2.65
CA ASP A 401 -26.83 9.55 -3.81
C ASP A 401 -25.46 9.00 -3.34
N LEU A 402 -25.40 7.69 -3.10
CA LEU A 402 -24.24 7.04 -2.50
C LEU A 402 -23.18 6.66 -3.55
N HIS A 403 -21.93 7.08 -3.26
CA HIS A 403 -20.74 6.70 -3.98
C HIS A 403 -19.83 5.93 -3.02
N VAL A 404 -19.53 4.68 -3.33
CA VAL A 404 -18.76 3.77 -2.46
C VAL A 404 -17.37 3.58 -3.02
N PHE A 405 -16.36 4.01 -2.28
CA PHE A 405 -14.96 3.79 -2.57
C PHE A 405 -14.46 2.59 -1.79
N VAL A 406 -13.87 1.62 -2.46
CA VAL A 406 -13.31 0.42 -1.84
C VAL A 406 -11.80 0.43 -2.05
N ASP A 407 -11.04 0.64 -0.98
CA ASP A 407 -9.59 0.62 -1.04
C ASP A 407 -9.06 -0.81 -0.98
N GLU A 408 -7.93 -1.06 -1.66
CA GLU A 408 -7.31 -2.36 -1.86
C GLU A 408 -8.33 -3.46 -2.23
N CYS A 409 -9.22 -3.13 -3.17
CA CYS A 409 -10.39 -3.91 -3.54
C CYS A 409 -10.08 -5.35 -4.00
N HIS A 410 -8.83 -5.69 -4.29
CA HIS A 410 -8.37 -7.05 -4.58
C HIS A 410 -8.29 -7.96 -3.34
N ARG A 411 -8.12 -7.36 -2.14
CA ARG A 411 -7.97 -8.12 -0.88
C ARG A 411 -9.27 -8.50 -0.24
N THR A 412 -10.29 -7.72 -0.48
CA THR A 412 -11.61 -8.09 -0.01
C THR A 412 -11.94 -9.42 -0.70
N GLN A 413 -11.69 -10.56 -0.05
CA GLN A 413 -12.10 -11.93 -0.45
C GLN A 413 -13.64 -12.03 -0.53
N SER A 414 -14.24 -11.23 -1.27
CA SER A 414 -15.40 -10.53 -0.92
C SER A 414 -16.39 -10.54 -2.08
N GLY A 415 -16.49 -11.65 -2.71
CA GLY A 415 -17.77 -11.98 -3.31
C GLY A 415 -18.89 -11.67 -2.30
N ASP A 416 -18.74 -12.15 -1.07
CA ASP A 416 -19.74 -12.03 0.00
C ASP A 416 -19.91 -10.60 0.51
N LEU A 417 -18.84 -9.87 0.80
CA LEU A 417 -18.93 -8.49 1.24
C LEU A 417 -19.53 -7.59 0.18
N HIS A 418 -19.07 -7.75 -1.05
CA HIS A 418 -19.57 -6.94 -2.15
C HIS A 418 -21.02 -7.27 -2.48
N GLN A 419 -21.39 -8.55 -2.53
CA GLN A 419 -22.78 -8.97 -2.74
C GLN A 419 -23.68 -8.44 -1.61
N ALA A 420 -23.24 -8.51 -0.37
CA ALA A 420 -23.97 -7.94 0.76
C ALA A 420 -24.10 -6.41 0.66
N MET A 421 -23.03 -5.72 0.25
CA MET A 421 -23.06 -4.27 0.04
C MET A 421 -23.92 -3.88 -1.18
N LYS A 422 -23.87 -4.61 -2.28
CA LYS A 422 -24.76 -4.39 -3.43
C LYS A 422 -26.22 -4.68 -3.10
N ALA A 423 -26.47 -5.71 -2.32
CA ALA A 423 -27.83 -6.01 -1.84
C ALA A 423 -28.37 -4.91 -0.92
N LEU A 424 -27.50 -4.38 -0.03
CA LEU A 424 -27.86 -3.28 0.85
C LEU A 424 -27.99 -1.94 0.11
N LEU A 425 -27.11 -1.68 -0.86
CA LEU A 425 -26.97 -0.42 -1.59
C LEU A 425 -27.14 -0.62 -3.11
N PRO A 426 -28.27 -1.09 -3.59
CA PRO A 426 -28.45 -1.48 -5.01
C PRO A 426 -28.32 -0.32 -6.00
N SER A 427 -28.54 0.92 -5.55
CA SER A 427 -28.42 2.14 -6.36
C SER A 427 -27.09 2.86 -6.19
N ALA A 428 -26.19 2.40 -5.32
CA ALA A 428 -24.90 3.04 -5.10
C ALA A 428 -23.94 2.80 -6.26
N LEU A 429 -23.07 3.78 -6.48
CA LEU A 429 -22.03 3.70 -7.48
C LEU A 429 -20.71 3.27 -6.80
N PHE A 430 -20.12 2.16 -7.26
CA PHE A 430 -18.91 1.59 -6.67
C PHE A 430 -17.68 1.96 -7.49
N VAL A 431 -16.63 2.45 -6.82
CA VAL A 431 -15.31 2.72 -7.39
C VAL A 431 -14.27 1.96 -6.57
N GLY A 432 -13.61 0.99 -7.19
CA GLY A 432 -12.52 0.24 -6.59
C GLY A 432 -11.18 0.93 -6.78
N PHE A 433 -10.35 0.98 -5.74
CA PHE A 433 -8.98 1.45 -5.78
C PHE A 433 -8.04 0.29 -5.47
N THR A 434 -6.98 0.14 -6.25
CA THR A 434 -5.99 -0.92 -6.03
C THR A 434 -4.59 -0.46 -6.40
N GLY A 435 -3.59 -0.90 -5.63
CA GLY A 435 -2.17 -0.71 -5.94
C GLY A 435 -1.57 -1.83 -6.76
N THR A 436 -2.33 -2.91 -6.94
CA THR A 436 -1.85 -4.16 -7.52
C THR A 436 -2.74 -4.57 -8.69
N PRO A 437 -2.17 -5.16 -9.77
CA PRO A 437 -2.99 -5.75 -10.81
C PRO A 437 -3.77 -6.93 -10.22
N LEU A 438 -4.95 -7.12 -10.74
CA LEU A 438 -5.77 -8.25 -10.37
C LEU A 438 -5.25 -9.49 -11.13
N LEU A 439 -4.97 -10.57 -10.44
CA LEU A 439 -4.65 -11.87 -11.04
C LEU A 439 -5.86 -12.37 -11.86
N LYS A 440 -5.66 -13.29 -12.80
CA LYS A 440 -6.72 -13.70 -13.75
C LYS A 440 -8.05 -14.04 -13.08
N ALA A 441 -8.04 -14.79 -11.97
CA ALA A 441 -9.25 -15.14 -11.23
C ALA A 441 -9.86 -13.94 -10.47
N ASP A 442 -9.00 -13.10 -9.83
CA ASP A 442 -9.44 -11.93 -9.09
C ASP A 442 -9.88 -10.79 -10.02
N LYS A 443 -9.28 -10.72 -11.22
CA LYS A 443 -9.65 -9.77 -12.27
C LYS A 443 -11.08 -9.99 -12.73
N ALA A 444 -11.45 -11.22 -13.03
CA ALA A 444 -12.79 -11.59 -13.43
C ALA A 444 -13.82 -11.11 -12.39
N ARG A 445 -13.60 -11.46 -11.11
CA ARG A 445 -14.47 -11.04 -10.00
C ARG A 445 -14.54 -9.52 -9.85
N SER A 446 -13.41 -8.82 -9.88
CA SER A 446 -13.39 -7.38 -9.65
C SER A 446 -14.04 -6.60 -10.80
N ILE A 447 -13.89 -7.05 -12.04
CA ILE A 447 -14.57 -6.44 -13.20
C ILE A 447 -16.08 -6.69 -13.14
N GLU A 448 -16.53 -7.86 -12.71
CA GLU A 448 -17.97 -8.13 -12.48
C GLU A 448 -18.55 -7.23 -11.40
N VAL A 449 -17.77 -6.96 -10.40
CA VAL A 449 -18.13 -6.21 -9.21
C VAL A 449 -18.17 -4.70 -9.46
N PHE A 450 -17.06 -4.15 -9.93
CA PHE A 450 -16.85 -2.72 -10.04
C PHE A 450 -17.09 -2.18 -11.46
N GLY A 451 -16.91 -3.01 -12.48
CA GLY A 451 -16.89 -2.61 -13.87
C GLY A 451 -15.47 -2.55 -14.44
N ARG A 452 -15.34 -1.91 -15.61
CA ARG A 452 -14.05 -1.78 -16.31
C ARG A 452 -13.06 -0.86 -15.60
N TYR A 453 -11.81 -0.88 -16.06
CA TYR A 453 -10.82 0.08 -15.59
C TYR A 453 -11.22 1.50 -15.99
N ILE A 454 -11.23 2.39 -14.99
CA ILE A 454 -11.38 3.84 -15.18
C ILE A 454 -10.04 4.43 -15.62
N HIS A 455 -8.97 4.06 -14.90
CA HIS A 455 -7.61 4.54 -15.16
C HIS A 455 -6.58 3.55 -14.62
N THR A 456 -5.47 3.41 -15.35
CA THR A 456 -4.34 2.57 -14.96
C THR A 456 -3.08 3.41 -14.88
N TYR A 457 -2.26 3.16 -13.85
CA TYR A 457 -0.94 3.77 -13.68
C TYR A 457 0.02 2.72 -13.14
N LYS A 458 0.86 2.21 -14.02
CA LYS A 458 1.69 1.03 -13.79
C LYS A 458 3.01 1.39 -13.09
N PHE A 459 3.69 0.36 -12.57
CA PHE A 459 4.93 0.53 -11.83
C PHE A 459 6.06 1.12 -12.68
N ASP A 460 6.25 0.62 -13.89
CA ASP A 460 7.26 1.12 -14.84
C ASP A 460 7.02 2.58 -15.23
N GLN A 461 5.77 3.00 -15.42
CA GLN A 461 5.42 4.41 -15.64
C GLN A 461 5.81 5.27 -14.42
N ALA A 462 5.47 4.79 -13.22
CA ALA A 462 5.76 5.52 -11.99
C ALA A 462 7.26 5.68 -11.73
N VAL A 463 8.07 4.70 -12.13
CA VAL A 463 9.53 4.79 -12.06
C VAL A 463 10.07 5.76 -13.11
N ARG A 464 9.64 5.65 -14.37
CA ARG A 464 10.05 6.59 -15.45
C ARG A 464 9.73 8.05 -15.11
N GLU A 465 8.59 8.28 -14.48
CA GLU A 465 8.14 9.62 -14.06
C GLU A 465 8.73 10.07 -12.72
N GLY A 466 9.56 9.25 -12.08
CA GLY A 466 10.17 9.57 -10.79
C GLY A 466 9.18 9.69 -9.62
N VAL A 467 8.03 9.04 -9.71
CA VAL A 467 7.01 9.00 -8.65
C VAL A 467 7.36 7.98 -7.57
N VAL A 468 8.01 6.89 -7.97
CA VAL A 468 8.61 5.88 -7.11
C VAL A 468 10.02 5.55 -7.60
N LEU A 469 10.85 5.02 -6.72
CA LEU A 469 12.19 4.57 -7.10
C LEU A 469 12.12 3.20 -7.79
N ASP A 470 13.06 2.96 -8.69
CA ASP A 470 13.34 1.62 -9.16
C ASP A 470 14.02 0.79 -8.07
N LEU A 471 14.07 -0.51 -8.26
CA LEU A 471 14.54 -1.48 -7.29
C LEU A 471 15.79 -2.18 -7.81
N ARG A 472 16.72 -2.47 -6.90
CA ARG A 472 17.86 -3.37 -7.16
C ARG A 472 17.67 -4.65 -6.38
N TYR A 473 17.97 -5.77 -7.03
CA TYR A 473 17.79 -7.09 -6.46
C TYR A 473 19.14 -7.80 -6.31
N GLU A 474 19.35 -8.39 -5.14
CA GLU A 474 20.51 -9.21 -4.81
C GLU A 474 20.04 -10.52 -4.19
N ALA A 475 20.40 -11.66 -4.78
CA ALA A 475 20.17 -12.96 -4.19
C ALA A 475 21.44 -13.41 -3.43
N ARG A 476 21.22 -13.90 -2.23
CA ARG A 476 22.25 -14.53 -1.38
C ARG A 476 21.83 -15.94 -1.03
N ASP A 477 22.79 -16.87 -1.09
CA ASP A 477 22.58 -18.25 -0.69
C ASP A 477 23.35 -18.57 0.59
N ILE A 478 22.74 -19.42 1.40
CA ILE A 478 23.35 -19.94 2.62
C ILE A 478 23.09 -21.45 2.62
N ASP A 479 24.10 -22.19 2.15
CA ASP A 479 24.05 -23.63 2.11
C ASP A 479 23.99 -24.23 3.53
N GLN A 480 23.19 -25.28 3.68
CA GLN A 480 23.02 -25.98 4.94
C GLN A 480 23.37 -27.46 4.77
N ARG A 481 24.08 -28.00 5.73
CA ARG A 481 24.44 -29.41 5.76
C ARG A 481 24.11 -30.05 7.11
N ILE A 482 23.77 -31.32 7.07
CA ILE A 482 23.61 -32.15 8.28
C ILE A 482 25.00 -32.68 8.67
N THR A 483 25.47 -32.29 9.84
CA THR A 483 26.83 -32.65 10.28
C THR A 483 27.00 -34.13 10.61
N SER A 484 25.94 -34.84 10.98
CA SER A 484 25.97 -36.26 11.30
C SER A 484 24.58 -36.91 11.17
N PRO A 485 24.22 -37.41 9.97
CA PRO A 485 22.95 -38.10 9.77
C PRO A 485 22.68 -39.23 10.75
N LYS A 486 23.69 -40.08 10.98
CA LYS A 486 23.56 -41.20 11.92
C LYS A 486 23.21 -40.74 13.34
N LYS A 487 23.86 -39.70 13.86
CA LYS A 487 23.53 -39.18 15.20
C LYS A 487 22.12 -38.57 15.26
N VAL A 488 21.65 -37.98 14.17
CA VAL A 488 20.29 -37.49 14.06
C VAL A 488 19.29 -38.63 14.15
N ASP A 489 19.51 -39.71 13.42
CA ASP A 489 18.66 -40.90 13.45
C ASP A 489 18.70 -41.60 14.82
N ASP A 490 19.89 -41.83 15.38
CA ASP A 490 20.06 -42.44 16.72
C ASP A 490 19.38 -41.62 17.81
N TRP A 491 19.47 -40.29 17.73
CA TRP A 491 18.83 -39.36 18.66
C TRP A 491 17.32 -39.40 18.52
N PHE A 492 16.81 -39.36 17.27
CA PHE A 492 15.39 -39.42 16.98
C PHE A 492 14.79 -40.74 17.50
N GLU A 493 15.40 -41.88 17.19
CA GLU A 493 14.97 -43.17 17.68
C GLU A 493 14.94 -43.25 19.22
N SER A 494 15.95 -42.65 19.87
CA SER A 494 16.05 -42.64 21.34
C SER A 494 14.90 -41.82 21.97
N ASN A 495 14.60 -40.64 21.42
CA ASN A 495 13.64 -39.70 22.00
C ASN A 495 12.19 -39.96 21.57
N THR A 496 11.98 -40.84 20.58
CA THR A 496 10.64 -41.21 20.12
C THR A 496 10.26 -42.64 20.53
N LYS A 497 11.00 -43.24 21.44
CA LYS A 497 10.66 -44.54 22.03
C LYS A 497 9.27 -44.52 22.68
N GLY A 498 8.38 -45.41 22.22
CA GLY A 498 6.99 -45.48 22.72
C GLY A 498 5.96 -44.82 21.80
N LEU A 499 6.39 -44.14 20.76
CA LEU A 499 5.49 -43.68 19.71
C LEU A 499 5.21 -44.80 18.70
N ASN A 500 4.00 -44.88 18.17
CA ASN A 500 3.67 -45.72 17.03
C ASN A 500 4.32 -45.18 15.73
N ASP A 501 4.40 -46.02 14.69
CA ASP A 501 5.08 -45.68 13.44
C ASP A 501 4.44 -44.46 12.74
N LEU A 502 3.12 -44.36 12.84
CA LEU A 502 2.35 -43.22 12.26
C LEU A 502 2.72 -41.92 12.98
N ALA A 503 2.82 -41.93 14.30
CA ALA A 503 3.18 -40.78 15.11
C ALA A 503 4.62 -40.31 14.84
N ARG A 504 5.54 -41.24 14.69
CA ARG A 504 6.93 -40.94 14.28
C ARG A 504 6.98 -40.34 12.90
N ALA A 505 6.19 -40.86 11.94
CA ALA A 505 6.08 -40.33 10.59
C ALA A 505 5.49 -38.92 10.60
N GLN A 506 4.45 -38.67 11.39
CA GLN A 506 3.88 -37.33 11.53
C GLN A 506 4.88 -36.33 12.18
N LEU A 507 5.65 -36.77 13.18
CA LEU A 507 6.68 -35.96 13.80
C LEU A 507 7.79 -35.62 12.79
N LYS A 508 8.31 -36.61 12.06
CA LYS A 508 9.28 -36.41 10.97
C LYS A 508 8.71 -35.45 9.90
N GLN A 509 7.47 -35.61 9.49
CA GLN A 509 6.82 -34.76 8.50
C GLN A 509 6.67 -33.33 8.99
N LYS A 510 6.25 -33.10 10.23
CA LYS A 510 6.08 -31.77 10.82
C LYS A 510 7.42 -31.03 10.97
N TRP A 511 8.47 -31.71 11.37
CA TRP A 511 9.77 -31.12 11.69
C TRP A 511 10.79 -31.21 10.56
N GLY A 512 10.65 -32.16 9.65
CA GLY A 512 11.46 -32.27 8.43
C GLY A 512 11.03 -31.33 7.30
N THR A 513 10.16 -30.36 7.57
CA THR A 513 9.79 -29.37 6.56
C THR A 513 10.93 -28.42 6.28
N MET A 514 11.11 -27.99 5.03
CA MET A 514 12.12 -27.00 4.65
C MET A 514 12.05 -25.74 5.53
N GLN A 515 10.85 -25.30 5.88
CA GLN A 515 10.69 -24.13 6.75
C GLN A 515 11.35 -24.32 8.12
N ARG A 516 11.20 -25.49 8.75
CA ARG A 516 11.82 -25.80 10.05
C ARG A 516 13.34 -25.93 9.94
N VAL A 517 13.83 -26.56 8.90
CA VAL A 517 15.27 -26.70 8.62
C VAL A 517 15.91 -25.33 8.38
N LEU A 518 15.26 -24.48 7.59
CA LEU A 518 15.72 -23.14 7.31
C LEU A 518 15.67 -22.20 8.52
N SER A 519 14.93 -22.54 9.57
CA SER A 519 14.92 -21.84 10.85
C SER A 519 16.01 -22.25 11.82
N SER A 520 17.04 -23.02 11.39
CA SER A 520 18.16 -23.41 12.23
C SER A 520 18.95 -22.19 12.72
N GLN A 521 19.39 -22.23 13.97
CA GLN A 521 20.14 -21.15 14.60
C GLN A 521 21.41 -20.79 13.80
N SER A 522 22.08 -21.77 13.24
CA SER A 522 23.29 -21.57 12.45
C SER A 522 23.02 -20.71 11.22
N ARG A 523 21.95 -21.00 10.48
CA ARG A 523 21.58 -20.22 9.28
C ARG A 523 21.12 -18.80 9.64
N LEU A 524 20.30 -18.66 10.65
CA LEU A 524 19.86 -17.33 11.11
C LEU A 524 21.05 -16.48 11.56
N SER A 525 22.06 -17.08 12.18
CA SER A 525 23.30 -16.39 12.57
C SER A 525 24.09 -15.88 11.36
N MET A 526 24.12 -16.62 10.23
CA MET A 526 24.78 -16.18 9.00
C MET A 526 24.03 -14.96 8.40
N ILE A 527 22.69 -14.99 8.38
CA ILE A 527 21.88 -13.83 7.94
C ILE A 527 22.16 -12.61 8.82
N VAL A 528 22.24 -12.80 10.14
CA VAL A 528 22.59 -11.71 11.07
C VAL A 528 23.97 -11.14 10.78
N ALA A 529 24.96 -11.98 10.50
CA ALA A 529 26.31 -11.54 10.14
C ALA A 529 26.31 -10.72 8.85
N ASP A 530 25.57 -11.15 7.84
CA ASP A 530 25.36 -10.40 6.59
C ASP A 530 24.75 -9.02 6.82
N ILE A 531 23.66 -8.97 7.59
CA ILE A 531 22.98 -7.70 7.89
C ILE A 531 23.92 -6.75 8.65
N LEU A 532 24.72 -7.26 9.59
CA LEU A 532 25.70 -6.45 10.34
C LEU A 532 26.80 -5.91 9.42
N LEU A 533 27.28 -6.73 8.47
CA LEU A 533 28.24 -6.27 7.46
C LEU A 533 27.61 -5.17 6.59
N ASP A 534 26.39 -5.36 6.10
CA ASP A 534 25.69 -4.37 5.30
C ASP A 534 25.43 -3.07 6.10
N MET A 535 25.10 -3.15 7.39
CA MET A 535 24.91 -1.99 8.28
C MET A 535 26.19 -1.14 8.43
N SER A 536 27.36 -1.74 8.21
CA SER A 536 28.65 -1.07 8.32
C SER A 536 29.24 -0.63 6.96
N THR A 537 28.74 -1.14 5.85
CA THR A 537 29.33 -0.95 4.52
C THR A 537 28.40 -0.33 3.49
N ARG A 538 27.07 -0.53 3.63
CA ARG A 538 26.11 -0.07 2.62
C ARG A 538 25.75 1.41 2.79
N PRO A 539 25.59 2.14 1.67
CA PRO A 539 25.11 3.52 1.71
C PRO A 539 23.81 3.66 2.50
N ARG A 540 23.62 4.79 3.16
CA ARG A 540 22.48 5.15 3.99
C ARG A 540 22.29 4.31 5.28
N LEU A 541 22.73 3.04 5.32
CA LEU A 541 22.75 2.27 6.55
C LEU A 541 23.94 2.65 7.44
N MET A 542 25.12 2.86 6.83
CA MET A 542 26.33 3.23 7.52
C MET A 542 26.22 4.59 8.20
N ASP A 543 25.72 5.58 7.48
CA ASP A 543 25.60 6.96 7.93
C ASP A 543 24.31 7.25 8.74
N GLY A 544 23.36 6.30 8.76
CA GLY A 544 22.11 6.42 9.50
C GLY A 544 21.03 7.28 8.84
N HIS A 545 21.18 7.65 7.57
CA HIS A 545 20.16 8.35 6.78
C HIS A 545 19.03 7.40 6.34
N GLY A 546 19.33 6.12 6.20
CA GLY A 546 18.37 5.08 5.88
C GLY A 546 18.35 3.96 6.90
N ASN A 547 17.38 3.09 6.75
CA ASN A 547 17.19 1.91 7.57
C ASN A 547 16.71 0.72 6.74
N ALA A 548 16.48 -0.41 7.41
CA ALA A 548 16.15 -1.67 6.75
C ALA A 548 14.95 -2.37 7.39
N MET A 549 14.31 -3.23 6.60
CA MET A 549 13.30 -4.17 7.08
C MET A 549 13.79 -5.61 6.84
N LEU A 550 13.57 -6.50 7.81
CA LEU A 550 13.81 -7.94 7.69
C LEU A 550 12.47 -8.68 7.75
N VAL A 551 12.13 -9.38 6.68
CA VAL A 551 10.94 -10.22 6.60
C VAL A 551 11.31 -11.63 7.04
N ALA A 552 10.91 -12.01 8.24
CA ALA A 552 11.15 -13.34 8.80
C ALA A 552 10.06 -14.34 8.37
N GLY A 553 10.39 -15.60 8.28
CA GLY A 553 9.49 -16.67 7.87
C GLY A 553 8.37 -16.96 8.88
N SER A 554 8.59 -16.65 10.15
CA SER A 554 7.63 -16.84 11.24
C SER A 554 7.90 -15.89 12.40
N ILE A 555 6.92 -15.76 13.32
CA ILE A 555 7.12 -14.97 14.56
C ILE A 555 8.23 -15.57 15.43
N TYR A 556 8.37 -16.88 15.44
CA TYR A 556 9.48 -17.55 16.13
C TYR A 556 10.85 -17.13 15.56
N GLU A 557 10.99 -17.15 14.24
CA GLU A 557 12.22 -16.70 13.57
C GLU A 557 12.50 -15.21 13.83
N ALA A 558 11.45 -14.38 13.83
CA ALA A 558 11.58 -12.97 14.17
C ALA A 558 12.13 -12.76 15.58
N CYS A 559 11.66 -13.55 16.56
CA CYS A 559 12.18 -13.55 17.92
C CYS A 559 13.65 -14.04 17.98
N LYS A 560 13.96 -15.10 17.24
CA LYS A 560 15.35 -15.59 17.14
C LYS A 560 16.29 -14.56 16.54
N PHE A 561 15.92 -13.90 15.48
CA PHE A 561 16.71 -12.79 14.91
C PHE A 561 16.93 -11.68 15.94
N TYR A 562 15.90 -11.30 16.68
CA TYR A 562 16.03 -10.26 17.71
C TYR A 562 17.03 -10.67 18.79
N GLU A 563 16.97 -11.90 19.29
CA GLU A 563 17.94 -12.44 20.25
C GLU A 563 19.38 -12.48 19.69
N LEU A 564 19.54 -12.87 18.43
CA LEU A 564 20.84 -12.89 17.77
C LEU A 564 21.44 -11.49 17.56
N PHE A 565 20.60 -10.46 17.44
CA PHE A 565 21.06 -9.07 17.42
C PHE A 565 21.41 -8.52 18.81
N ALA A 566 20.99 -9.17 19.89
CA ALA A 566 21.42 -8.81 21.24
C ALA A 566 22.95 -8.99 21.37
N GLY A 567 23.63 -8.04 21.99
CA GLY A 567 25.10 -8.04 22.08
C GLY A 567 25.84 -7.63 20.80
N THR A 568 25.11 -7.20 19.76
CA THR A 568 25.68 -6.65 18.52
C THR A 568 25.48 -5.12 18.46
N PRO A 569 26.08 -4.41 17.49
CA PRO A 569 25.84 -2.97 17.28
C PRO A 569 24.37 -2.57 17.01
N LEU A 570 23.49 -3.54 16.72
CA LEU A 570 22.06 -3.33 16.55
C LEU A 570 21.23 -3.52 17.83
N GLN A 571 21.86 -3.87 18.95
CA GLN A 571 21.18 -3.91 20.25
C GLN A 571 20.54 -2.55 20.56
N GLY A 572 19.23 -2.57 20.87
CA GLY A 572 18.43 -1.35 21.08
C GLY A 572 18.12 -0.54 19.81
N LYS A 573 18.62 -0.97 18.63
CA LYS A 573 18.37 -0.33 17.34
C LYS A 573 17.58 -1.23 16.37
N CYS A 574 17.06 -2.35 16.86
CA CYS A 574 16.12 -3.21 16.13
C CYS A 574 14.87 -3.46 16.98
N ALA A 575 13.77 -3.77 16.32
CA ALA A 575 12.49 -4.07 16.97
C ALA A 575 11.66 -5.06 16.13
N ILE A 576 10.87 -5.89 16.81
CA ILE A 576 9.92 -6.81 16.17
C ILE A 576 8.56 -6.10 16.10
N VAL A 577 7.97 -6.05 14.92
CA VAL A 577 6.60 -5.55 14.73
C VAL A 577 5.78 -6.60 13.97
N THR A 578 4.88 -7.27 14.67
CA THR A 578 4.02 -8.34 14.14
C THR A 578 2.59 -8.18 14.67
N SER A 579 1.67 -9.04 14.24
CA SER A 579 0.32 -9.13 14.79
C SER A 579 0.26 -9.81 16.17
N TYR A 580 1.35 -10.43 16.60
CA TYR A 580 1.40 -11.16 17.87
C TYR A 580 1.31 -10.22 19.07
N MET A 581 0.38 -10.55 19.98
CA MET A 581 0.21 -9.89 21.27
C MET A 581 0.44 -10.94 22.37
N PRO A 582 1.46 -10.79 23.23
CA PRO A 582 1.75 -11.79 24.25
C PRO A 582 0.62 -11.84 25.30
N THR A 583 0.07 -13.04 25.52
CA THR A 583 -0.99 -13.31 26.49
C THR A 583 -0.53 -14.37 27.50
N THR A 584 -1.14 -14.36 28.68
CA THR A 584 -0.84 -15.39 29.71
C THR A 584 -1.26 -16.80 29.28
N ALA A 585 -2.13 -16.91 28.28
CA ALA A 585 -2.50 -18.19 27.70
C ALA A 585 -1.35 -18.84 26.93
N ASP A 586 -0.45 -18.03 26.33
CA ASP A 586 0.73 -18.51 25.59
C ASP A 586 1.74 -19.24 26.47
N ALA A 587 1.74 -18.97 27.79
CA ALA A 587 2.63 -19.59 28.76
C ALA A 587 2.01 -20.80 29.47
N LYS A 588 0.69 -20.99 29.40
CA LYS A 588 0.00 -22.06 30.13
C LYS A 588 0.20 -23.43 29.44
N GLY A 589 0.83 -24.38 30.14
CA GLY A 589 1.01 -25.75 29.64
C GLY A 589 2.07 -25.91 28.54
N GLU A 590 2.84 -24.87 28.26
CA GLU A 590 3.89 -24.91 27.24
C GLU A 590 5.28 -25.29 27.78
N ALA A 591 5.47 -25.36 29.11
CA ALA A 591 6.70 -25.83 29.72
C ALA A 591 6.73 -27.37 29.72
N THR A 592 7.61 -27.96 28.93
CA THR A 592 7.85 -29.39 28.91
C THR A 592 9.26 -29.63 29.43
N GLY A 593 9.35 -30.28 30.56
CA GLY A 593 10.55 -30.71 31.40
C GLY A 593 11.98 -30.48 30.93
N GLU A 594 12.31 -30.49 29.65
CA GLU A 594 13.69 -30.35 29.16
C GLU A 594 13.88 -29.19 28.16
N GLY A 595 12.96 -28.24 28.08
CA GLY A 595 13.11 -27.08 27.17
C GLY A 595 11.83 -26.30 26.95
N GLU A 596 11.98 -25.21 26.23
CA GLU A 596 10.90 -24.28 25.94
C GLU A 596 10.29 -24.57 24.57
N THR A 597 8.95 -24.49 24.48
CA THR A 597 8.24 -24.52 23.18
C THR A 597 8.48 -23.24 22.40
N ASP A 598 8.28 -23.28 21.08
CA ASP A 598 8.33 -22.08 20.23
C ASP A 598 7.36 -21.00 20.74
N SER A 599 6.20 -21.38 21.32
CA SER A 599 5.21 -20.48 21.89
C SER A 599 5.72 -19.76 23.14
N LEU A 600 6.27 -20.52 24.10
CA LEU A 600 6.83 -19.95 25.33
C LEU A 600 7.99 -19.00 25.02
N ARG A 601 8.86 -19.37 24.07
CA ARG A 601 9.98 -18.51 23.68
C ARG A 601 9.53 -17.21 23.03
N LYS A 602 8.53 -17.26 22.13
CA LYS A 602 7.92 -16.04 21.56
C LYS A 602 7.40 -15.12 22.66
N TYR A 603 6.68 -15.68 23.63
CA TYR A 603 6.13 -14.96 24.75
C TYR A 603 7.22 -14.26 25.59
N GLN A 604 8.28 -14.95 25.93
CA GLN A 604 9.38 -14.39 26.72
C GLN A 604 10.14 -13.30 25.97
N VAL A 605 10.56 -13.55 24.73
CA VAL A 605 11.34 -12.60 23.92
C VAL A 605 10.54 -11.32 23.66
N TYR A 606 9.26 -11.47 23.36
CA TYR A 606 8.40 -10.31 23.09
C TYR A 606 8.19 -9.43 24.32
N ARG A 607 7.97 -10.05 25.48
CA ARG A 607 7.85 -9.34 26.77
C ARG A 607 9.14 -8.63 27.15
N GLN A 608 10.27 -9.32 27.01
CA GLN A 608 11.59 -8.73 27.29
C GLN A 608 11.85 -7.51 26.37
N MET A 609 11.57 -7.63 25.07
CA MET A 609 11.70 -6.51 24.13
C MET A 609 10.85 -5.30 24.56
N LEU A 610 9.61 -5.52 24.99
CA LEU A 610 8.74 -4.46 25.47
C LEU A 610 9.26 -3.82 26.76
N ALA A 611 9.75 -4.64 27.70
CA ALA A 611 10.36 -4.19 28.94
C ALA A 611 11.58 -3.30 28.68
N ASP A 612 12.47 -3.73 27.79
CA ASP A 612 13.67 -3.00 27.39
C ASP A 612 13.30 -1.68 26.67
N TRP A 613 12.27 -1.69 25.82
CA TRP A 613 11.82 -0.50 25.09
C TRP A 613 11.31 0.60 26.02
N PHE A 614 10.49 0.24 27.01
CA PHE A 614 9.90 1.20 27.95
C PHE A 614 10.75 1.41 29.21
N ASN A 615 11.79 0.59 29.42
CA ASN A 615 12.55 0.54 30.66
C ASN A 615 11.62 0.33 31.89
N GLU A 616 10.71 -0.64 31.77
CA GLU A 616 9.67 -0.96 32.75
C GLU A 616 9.61 -2.48 32.98
N PRO A 617 9.03 -2.94 34.12
CA PRO A 617 8.80 -4.39 34.34
C PRO A 617 7.94 -5.00 33.22
N GLU A 618 8.23 -6.24 32.85
CA GLU A 618 7.60 -6.96 31.73
C GLU A 618 6.06 -6.92 31.77
N ASP A 619 5.45 -7.13 32.94
CA ASP A 619 3.99 -7.15 33.09
C ASP A 619 3.33 -5.79 32.81
N VAL A 620 4.03 -4.69 33.08
CA VAL A 620 3.58 -3.35 32.80
C VAL A 620 3.77 -3.02 31.32
N ALA A 621 4.97 -3.34 30.81
CA ALA A 621 5.35 -3.06 29.42
C ALA A 621 4.48 -3.84 28.41
N THR A 622 4.11 -5.09 28.72
CA THR A 622 3.29 -5.95 27.86
C THR A 622 1.91 -5.31 27.56
N ARG A 623 1.34 -4.58 28.51
CA ARG A 623 0.05 -3.87 28.30
C ARG A 623 0.16 -2.68 27.34
N LYS A 624 1.39 -2.27 27.00
CA LYS A 624 1.68 -1.13 26.12
C LYS A 624 2.07 -1.55 24.70
N ALA A 625 1.79 -2.78 24.30
CA ALA A 625 2.19 -3.32 22.99
C ALA A 625 1.70 -2.46 21.80
N GLU A 626 0.47 -1.95 21.85
CA GLU A 626 -0.04 -1.03 20.81
C GLU A 626 0.71 0.32 20.81
N LEU A 627 1.03 0.84 21.99
CA LEU A 627 1.80 2.09 22.12
C LEU A 627 3.23 1.90 21.59
N PHE A 628 3.85 0.75 21.92
CA PHE A 628 5.15 0.36 21.38
C PHE A 628 5.13 0.38 19.85
N GLU A 629 4.15 -0.25 19.23
CA GLU A 629 4.07 -0.30 17.77
C GLU A 629 3.98 1.11 17.16
N LYS A 630 3.15 1.98 17.71
CA LYS A 630 3.03 3.38 17.26
C LYS A 630 4.36 4.13 17.39
N GLN A 631 5.06 3.94 18.50
CA GLN A 631 6.37 4.56 18.74
C GLN A 631 7.46 3.99 17.82
N ALA A 632 7.47 2.67 17.61
CA ALA A 632 8.44 2.02 16.72
C ALA A 632 8.26 2.49 15.28
N LYS A 633 7.03 2.53 14.76
CA LYS A 633 6.71 3.09 13.43
C LYS A 633 7.19 4.53 13.30
N LYS A 634 6.89 5.37 14.28
CA LYS A 634 7.30 6.77 14.29
C LYS A 634 8.81 6.92 14.32
N ARG A 635 9.51 6.21 15.23
CA ARG A 635 10.97 6.26 15.35
C ARG A 635 11.65 5.74 14.09
N PHE A 636 11.13 4.70 13.46
CA PHE A 636 11.66 4.16 12.22
C PHE A 636 11.61 5.16 11.06
N ILE A 637 10.58 6.01 10.99
CA ILE A 637 10.43 7.05 9.98
C ILE A 637 11.26 8.29 10.33
N GLU A 638 11.17 8.78 11.57
CA GLU A 638 11.72 10.08 11.94
C GLU A 638 13.19 10.00 12.39
N GLN A 639 13.66 8.85 12.85
CA GLN A 639 14.98 8.64 13.45
C GLN A 639 15.65 7.36 12.92
N PRO A 640 15.90 7.26 11.59
CA PRO A 640 16.38 6.01 10.95
C PRO A 640 17.72 5.53 11.52
N GLY A 641 18.57 6.43 11.99
CA GLY A 641 19.85 6.09 12.65
C GLY A 641 19.68 5.47 14.05
N GLN A 642 18.53 5.72 14.72
CA GLN A 642 18.23 5.17 16.05
C GLN A 642 17.46 3.86 15.98
N LEU A 643 16.57 3.70 15.02
CA LEU A 643 15.91 2.43 14.74
C LEU A 643 16.30 1.97 13.33
N LYS A 644 17.38 1.21 13.26
CA LYS A 644 18.03 0.81 12.00
C LYS A 644 17.34 -0.39 11.33
N LEU A 645 16.68 -1.25 12.10
CA LEU A 645 16.11 -2.49 11.59
C LEU A 645 14.73 -2.77 12.20
N LEU A 646 13.71 -2.96 11.35
CA LEU A 646 12.44 -3.57 11.74
C LEU A 646 12.38 -5.02 11.30
N ILE A 647 12.09 -5.92 12.23
CA ILE A 647 11.88 -7.34 11.97
C ILE A 647 10.37 -7.56 11.89
N VAL A 648 9.88 -8.02 10.75
CA VAL A 648 8.46 -8.19 10.47
C VAL A 648 8.17 -9.58 9.92
N VAL A 649 6.91 -10.01 9.95
CA VAL A 649 6.47 -11.26 9.32
C VAL A 649 5.46 -10.95 8.21
N ASP A 650 4.29 -10.44 8.56
CA ASP A 650 3.24 -10.01 7.62
C ASP A 650 2.90 -8.53 7.78
N LYS A 651 2.94 -8.06 9.01
CA LYS A 651 2.58 -6.69 9.37
C LYS A 651 3.58 -5.69 8.76
N LEU A 652 3.12 -4.52 8.38
CA LEU A 652 3.87 -3.44 7.73
C LEU A 652 4.33 -3.73 6.28
N LEU A 653 4.20 -4.94 5.77
CA LEU A 653 4.49 -5.22 4.36
C LEU A 653 3.46 -4.56 3.42
N THR A 654 2.34 -4.11 3.97
CA THR A 654 1.28 -3.42 3.23
C THR A 654 0.83 -2.18 4.00
N GLY A 655 0.55 -1.08 3.28
CA GLY A 655 0.03 0.16 3.87
C GLY A 655 1.05 1.04 4.62
N PHE A 656 2.15 0.49 5.10
CA PHE A 656 3.16 1.27 5.83
C PHE A 656 4.02 2.11 4.88
N ASP A 657 4.06 3.42 5.09
CA ASP A 657 4.84 4.36 4.31
C ASP A 657 6.04 4.85 5.14
N ALA A 658 7.24 4.40 4.75
CA ALA A 658 8.49 4.73 5.42
C ALA A 658 9.55 5.12 4.39
N PRO A 659 9.64 6.40 4.00
CA PRO A 659 10.62 6.88 3.03
C PRO A 659 12.07 6.50 3.34
N PRO A 660 12.56 6.52 4.61
CA PRO A 660 13.93 6.12 4.93
C PRO A 660 14.23 4.63 4.71
N ALA A 661 13.20 3.75 4.63
CA ALA A 661 13.41 2.31 4.39
C ALA A 661 14.07 2.12 3.03
N THR A 662 15.35 1.72 3.04
CA THR A 662 16.19 1.62 1.85
C THR A 662 16.47 0.17 1.48
N TYR A 663 16.59 -0.72 2.47
CA TYR A 663 16.93 -2.13 2.29
C TYR A 663 15.83 -3.04 2.82
N LEU A 664 15.48 -4.07 2.04
CA LEU A 664 14.53 -5.11 2.41
C LEU A 664 15.21 -6.47 2.33
N TYR A 665 15.44 -7.09 3.48
CA TYR A 665 15.94 -8.45 3.59
C TYR A 665 14.75 -9.40 3.64
N ILE A 666 14.73 -10.44 2.79
CA ILE A 666 13.62 -11.37 2.70
C ILE A 666 14.11 -12.79 3.03
N ASP A 667 13.73 -13.29 4.19
CA ASP A 667 13.94 -14.68 4.61
C ASP A 667 12.60 -15.44 4.69
N ARG A 668 11.74 -15.21 3.72
CA ARG A 668 10.41 -15.84 3.66
C ARG A 668 10.05 -16.18 2.21
N LYS A 669 9.45 -17.35 1.98
CA LYS A 669 8.84 -17.65 0.68
C LYS A 669 7.61 -16.76 0.49
N MET A 670 7.63 -15.96 -0.53
CA MET A 670 6.56 -15.04 -0.90
C MET A 670 6.25 -15.18 -2.39
N GLN A 671 5.01 -14.92 -2.76
CA GLN A 671 4.54 -15.02 -4.14
C GLN A 671 3.59 -13.87 -4.45
N ASP A 672 3.42 -13.59 -5.73
CA ASP A 672 2.39 -12.71 -6.29
C ASP A 672 2.28 -11.33 -5.58
N HIS A 673 1.08 -10.97 -5.21
CA HIS A 673 0.77 -9.69 -4.57
C HIS A 673 1.54 -9.43 -3.28
N GLY A 674 1.72 -10.46 -2.45
CA GLY A 674 2.43 -10.33 -1.18
C GLY A 674 3.87 -9.91 -1.38
N LEU A 675 4.55 -10.53 -2.35
CA LEU A 675 5.93 -10.20 -2.70
C LEU A 675 6.03 -8.78 -3.25
N PHE A 676 5.18 -8.42 -4.23
CA PHE A 676 5.21 -7.08 -4.81
C PHE A 676 4.92 -5.98 -3.78
N GLN A 677 3.98 -6.21 -2.88
CA GLN A 677 3.67 -5.27 -1.81
C GLN A 677 4.83 -5.08 -0.84
N ALA A 678 5.57 -6.14 -0.52
CA ALA A 678 6.76 -6.07 0.32
C ALA A 678 7.87 -5.25 -0.34
N ILE A 679 8.19 -5.52 -1.61
CA ILE A 679 9.27 -4.80 -2.32
C ILE A 679 8.94 -3.32 -2.51
N CYS A 680 7.68 -2.97 -2.66
CA CYS A 680 7.24 -1.57 -2.73
C CYS A 680 7.39 -0.81 -1.39
N ARG A 681 7.88 -1.43 -0.32
CA ARG A 681 8.19 -0.68 0.93
C ARG A 681 9.44 0.16 0.80
N VAL A 682 10.41 -0.27 0.00
CA VAL A 682 11.70 0.41 -0.15
C VAL A 682 11.80 1.31 -1.38
N ASN A 683 10.77 1.38 -2.21
CA ASN A 683 10.76 2.18 -3.44
C ASN A 683 10.30 3.65 -3.25
N ARG A 684 10.24 4.14 -2.00
CA ARG A 684 9.84 5.51 -1.70
C ARG A 684 10.97 6.50 -1.91
N LEU A 685 10.65 7.66 -2.47
CA LEU A 685 11.57 8.78 -2.57
C LEU A 685 11.96 9.28 -1.17
N ASP A 686 13.25 9.51 -0.95
CA ASP A 686 13.77 10.04 0.32
C ASP A 686 15.08 10.83 0.16
N GLY A 687 15.11 11.78 -0.73
CA GLY A 687 16.29 12.60 -1.04
C GLY A 687 17.12 12.05 -2.20
N GLU A 688 18.13 12.84 -2.60
CA GLU A 688 19.00 12.51 -3.74
C GLU A 688 19.99 11.36 -3.42
N ASP A 689 20.28 11.14 -2.15
CA ASP A 689 21.15 10.07 -1.66
C ASP A 689 20.48 8.68 -1.67
N LYS A 690 19.20 8.60 -2.04
CA LYS A 690 18.45 7.34 -2.23
C LYS A 690 18.08 7.14 -3.70
N PRO A 691 18.98 6.62 -4.52
CA PRO A 691 18.70 6.40 -5.94
C PRO A 691 17.81 5.17 -6.23
N TYR A 692 17.84 4.17 -5.36
CA TYR A 692 17.13 2.90 -5.48
C TYR A 692 16.59 2.40 -4.14
N GLY A 693 15.60 1.49 -4.17
CA GLY A 693 15.34 0.55 -3.10
C GLY A 693 16.11 -0.75 -3.35
N TYR A 694 16.59 -1.40 -2.29
CA TYR A 694 17.40 -2.60 -2.38
C TYR A 694 16.68 -3.80 -1.78
N ILE A 695 16.63 -4.90 -2.53
CA ILE A 695 16.04 -6.17 -2.09
C ILE A 695 17.18 -7.19 -1.96
N ILE A 696 17.33 -7.77 -0.77
CA ILE A 696 18.26 -8.85 -0.49
C ILE A 696 17.46 -10.10 -0.16
N ASP A 697 17.59 -11.14 -0.96
CA ASP A 697 16.77 -12.33 -0.92
C ASP A 697 17.59 -13.57 -0.51
N TYR A 698 17.09 -14.30 0.50
CA TYR A 698 17.66 -15.54 1.01
C TYR A 698 16.81 -16.80 0.68
N LYS A 699 15.81 -16.68 -0.20
CA LYS A 699 14.83 -17.76 -0.49
C LYS A 699 14.64 -18.07 -1.97
N ASP A 700 15.49 -17.53 -2.84
CA ASP A 700 15.40 -17.68 -4.30
C ASP A 700 14.03 -17.26 -4.86
N LEU A 701 13.70 -15.99 -4.64
CA LEU A 701 12.43 -15.40 -5.08
C LEU A 701 12.49 -14.79 -6.47
N PHE A 702 13.58 -14.98 -7.23
CA PHE A 702 13.75 -14.29 -8.50
C PHE A 702 12.63 -14.62 -9.50
N LYS A 703 12.25 -15.89 -9.66
CA LYS A 703 11.16 -16.29 -10.57
C LYS A 703 9.79 -15.75 -10.14
N PRO A 704 9.37 -15.89 -8.87
CA PRO A 704 8.18 -15.23 -8.38
C PRO A 704 8.20 -13.72 -8.57
N LEU A 705 9.36 -13.09 -8.37
CA LEU A 705 9.55 -11.65 -8.53
C LEU A 705 9.45 -11.21 -9.99
N GLU A 706 10.10 -11.94 -10.91
CA GLU A 706 9.98 -11.72 -12.36
C GLU A 706 8.51 -11.79 -12.80
N GLY A 707 7.80 -12.83 -12.40
CA GLY A 707 6.38 -12.99 -12.68
C GLY A 707 5.55 -11.82 -12.14
N ALA A 708 5.75 -11.47 -10.90
CA ALA A 708 5.06 -10.35 -10.27
C ALA A 708 5.34 -9.03 -11.00
N VAL A 709 6.60 -8.66 -11.25
CA VAL A 709 6.93 -7.40 -11.93
C VAL A 709 6.40 -7.38 -13.35
N ARG A 710 6.49 -8.49 -14.09
CA ARG A 710 5.93 -8.59 -15.44
C ARG A 710 4.42 -8.36 -15.45
N ASP A 711 3.68 -8.92 -14.50
CA ASP A 711 2.24 -8.69 -14.36
C ASP A 711 1.91 -7.22 -14.04
N TYR A 712 2.81 -6.52 -13.36
CA TYR A 712 2.66 -5.11 -12.99
C TYR A 712 3.10 -4.12 -14.08
N THR A 713 3.81 -4.57 -15.10
CA THR A 713 4.36 -3.73 -16.18
C THR A 713 3.77 -4.04 -17.55
N SER A 714 3.35 -5.28 -17.82
CA SER A 714 2.90 -5.69 -19.15
C SER A 714 1.47 -5.27 -19.48
N GLY A 715 1.23 -4.90 -20.74
CA GLY A 715 -0.12 -4.65 -21.29
C GLY A 715 -0.98 -5.89 -21.48
N ALA A 716 -0.54 -7.07 -21.04
CA ALA A 716 -1.24 -8.35 -21.23
C ALA A 716 -2.66 -8.39 -20.63
N PHE A 717 -3.00 -7.42 -19.81
CA PHE A 717 -4.29 -7.33 -19.13
C PHE A 717 -5.22 -6.23 -19.66
N ASP A 718 -4.83 -5.48 -20.68
CA ASP A 718 -5.60 -4.31 -21.15
C ASP A 718 -6.75 -4.66 -22.12
N THR A 719 -6.85 -5.92 -22.59
CA THR A 719 -7.70 -6.32 -23.72
C THR A 719 -8.80 -7.34 -23.41
N PHE A 720 -9.10 -7.66 -22.15
CA PHE A 720 -10.16 -8.62 -21.82
C PHE A 720 -11.55 -7.97 -21.76
N ASP A 721 -12.50 -8.53 -22.47
CA ASP A 721 -13.90 -8.12 -22.50
C ASP A 721 -14.71 -8.82 -21.39
N GLN A 722 -15.89 -8.25 -21.07
CA GLN A 722 -16.79 -8.76 -20.01
C GLN A 722 -17.31 -10.19 -20.30
N GLU A 723 -17.32 -10.60 -21.57
CA GLU A 723 -17.73 -11.95 -21.99
C GLU A 723 -16.66 -13.03 -21.73
N ASP A 724 -15.38 -12.69 -21.88
CA ASP A 724 -14.25 -13.60 -21.58
C ASP A 724 -14.20 -13.95 -20.08
N VAL A 725 -14.61 -13.01 -19.23
CA VAL A 725 -14.64 -13.16 -17.77
C VAL A 725 -15.75 -14.10 -17.32
N LYS A 726 -16.93 -14.09 -17.95
CA LYS A 726 -18.06 -14.95 -17.61
C LYS A 726 -17.76 -16.44 -17.89
N GLY A 727 -16.96 -16.72 -18.91
CA GLY A 727 -16.51 -18.09 -19.22
C GLY A 727 -15.62 -18.68 -18.13
N LEU A 728 -14.60 -17.92 -17.71
CA LEU A 728 -13.62 -18.33 -16.68
C LEU A 728 -14.25 -18.61 -15.31
N LEU A 729 -15.28 -17.85 -14.93
CA LEU A 729 -16.00 -18.04 -13.67
C LEU A 729 -16.86 -19.31 -13.67
N LYS A 730 -17.54 -19.59 -14.79
CA LYS A 730 -18.33 -20.82 -14.95
C LYS A 730 -17.46 -22.06 -14.86
N ASP A 731 -16.28 -22.04 -15.49
CA ASP A 731 -15.34 -23.16 -15.46
C ASP A 731 -14.80 -23.41 -14.05
N ARG A 732 -14.51 -22.38 -13.26
CA ARG A 732 -14.03 -22.51 -11.89
C ARG A 732 -15.10 -23.08 -10.95
N LEU A 733 -16.33 -22.59 -11.04
CA LEU A 733 -17.43 -23.07 -10.20
C LEU A 733 -17.81 -24.52 -10.58
N ALA A 734 -17.77 -24.85 -11.87
CA ALA A 734 -18.02 -26.22 -12.35
C ALA A 734 -16.92 -27.18 -11.87
N SER A 735 -15.65 -26.80 -11.98
CA SER A 735 -14.53 -27.59 -11.47
C SER A 735 -14.58 -27.73 -9.94
N GLY A 736 -14.83 -26.65 -9.20
CA GLY A 736 -14.96 -26.72 -7.74
C GLY A 736 -16.13 -27.59 -7.28
N ARG A 737 -17.25 -27.57 -8.01
CA ARG A 737 -18.38 -28.46 -7.77
C ARG A 737 -17.98 -29.91 -8.00
N GLN A 738 -17.29 -30.20 -9.09
CA GLN A 738 -16.80 -31.54 -9.40
C GLN A 738 -15.88 -32.06 -8.31
N ASP A 739 -14.88 -31.25 -7.90
CA ASP A 739 -13.92 -31.61 -6.85
C ASP A 739 -14.63 -31.92 -5.52
N LEU A 740 -15.67 -31.12 -5.16
CA LEU A 740 -16.45 -31.33 -3.95
C LEU A 740 -17.25 -32.63 -4.03
N GLU A 741 -17.91 -32.93 -5.16
CA GLU A 741 -18.67 -34.19 -5.33
C GLU A 741 -17.74 -35.41 -5.31
N GLU A 742 -16.58 -35.35 -5.97
CA GLU A 742 -15.57 -36.42 -5.90
C GLU A 742 -15.09 -36.67 -4.46
N ALA A 743 -14.84 -35.61 -3.68
CA ALA A 743 -14.43 -35.77 -2.29
C ALA A 743 -15.55 -36.33 -1.41
N ARG A 744 -16.82 -35.98 -1.64
CA ARG A 744 -17.99 -36.53 -0.96
C ARG A 744 -18.19 -38.01 -1.28
N GLU A 745 -18.08 -38.37 -2.56
CA GLU A 745 -18.22 -39.76 -3.02
C GLU A 745 -17.11 -40.65 -2.47
N ALA A 746 -15.86 -40.18 -2.49
CA ALA A 746 -14.71 -40.92 -1.98
C ALA A 746 -14.83 -41.28 -0.48
N ILE A 747 -15.26 -40.30 0.36
CA ILE A 747 -15.40 -40.58 1.80
C ILE A 747 -16.63 -41.45 2.09
N LYS A 748 -17.73 -41.29 1.36
CA LYS A 748 -18.93 -42.13 1.47
C LYS A 748 -18.62 -43.57 1.09
N ALA A 749 -17.91 -43.79 -0.01
CA ALA A 749 -17.50 -45.14 -0.46
C ALA A 749 -16.58 -45.82 0.57
N LEU A 750 -15.62 -45.07 1.18
CA LEU A 750 -14.79 -45.60 2.24
C LEU A 750 -15.61 -46.04 3.48
N CYS A 751 -16.68 -45.32 3.80
CA CYS A 751 -17.53 -45.59 4.96
C CYS A 751 -18.72 -46.51 4.66
N GLU A 752 -18.91 -46.93 3.42
CA GLU A 752 -20.04 -47.82 3.02
C GLU A 752 -20.07 -49.14 3.80
N PRO A 753 -18.91 -49.81 4.06
CA PRO A 753 -18.89 -51.09 4.79
C PRO A 753 -19.15 -50.96 6.31
N VAL A 754 -19.27 -49.75 6.87
CA VAL A 754 -19.56 -49.55 8.28
C VAL A 754 -20.98 -50.03 8.60
N GLN A 755 -21.13 -50.76 9.73
CA GLN A 755 -22.45 -51.32 10.16
C GLN A 755 -23.56 -50.27 10.17
N GLN A 756 -24.78 -50.69 9.89
CA GLN A 756 -25.92 -49.83 9.58
C GLN A 756 -26.34 -48.80 10.63
N ALA A 757 -26.00 -48.93 11.87
CA ALA A 757 -26.24 -47.90 12.84
C ALA A 757 -25.38 -46.61 12.57
N ARG A 758 -24.23 -46.77 11.91
CA ARG A 758 -23.28 -45.72 11.54
C ARG A 758 -23.06 -44.68 12.67
N ASP A 759 -23.13 -45.17 13.91
CA ASP A 759 -22.82 -44.40 15.09
C ASP A 759 -21.31 -44.38 15.38
N SER A 760 -20.85 -43.57 16.30
CA SER A 760 -19.44 -43.45 16.67
C SER A 760 -18.80 -44.79 17.00
N VAL A 761 -19.54 -45.73 17.60
CA VAL A 761 -19.03 -47.07 17.98
C VAL A 761 -18.82 -47.95 16.73
N ALA A 762 -19.71 -47.91 15.77
CA ALA A 762 -19.58 -48.62 14.50
C ALA A 762 -18.36 -48.12 13.70
N TYR A 763 -18.13 -46.83 13.66
CA TYR A 763 -16.93 -46.23 13.03
C TYR A 763 -15.65 -46.65 13.76
N MET A 764 -15.64 -46.60 15.08
CA MET A 764 -14.45 -47.02 15.85
C MET A 764 -14.15 -48.51 15.65
N ARG A 765 -15.15 -49.39 15.65
CA ARG A 765 -14.95 -50.82 15.36
C ARG A 765 -14.40 -51.06 13.97
N PHE A 766 -14.83 -50.31 12.98
CA PHE A 766 -14.41 -50.47 11.59
C PHE A 766 -13.01 -49.93 11.33
N PHE A 767 -12.68 -48.76 11.88
CA PHE A 767 -11.41 -48.08 11.62
C PHE A 767 -10.32 -48.38 12.66
N CYS A 768 -10.66 -48.75 13.89
CA CYS A 768 -9.71 -49.07 14.94
C CYS A 768 -9.65 -50.57 15.21
N ALA A 769 -10.45 -51.08 16.10
CA ALA A 769 -10.52 -52.51 16.42
C ALA A 769 -11.93 -52.87 16.94
N ALA A 770 -12.36 -54.13 16.69
CA ALA A 770 -13.66 -54.63 17.15
C ALA A 770 -13.71 -54.76 18.68
N GLU A 771 -12.58 -55.08 19.28
CA GLU A 771 -12.37 -55.16 20.75
C GLU A 771 -11.34 -54.16 21.20
N SER A 772 -11.62 -53.46 22.28
CA SER A 772 -10.71 -52.46 22.88
C SER A 772 -9.43 -53.15 23.30
N GLY A 773 -8.27 -52.62 22.85
CA GLY A 773 -6.94 -53.13 23.21
C GLY A 773 -6.34 -54.16 22.22
N ASN A 774 -7.01 -54.52 21.14
CA ASN A 774 -6.44 -55.41 20.12
C ASN A 774 -5.45 -54.64 19.22
N ALA A 775 -4.16 -54.65 19.59
CA ALA A 775 -3.09 -53.93 18.91
C ALA A 775 -2.83 -54.46 17.49
N GLU A 776 -3.00 -55.74 17.23
CA GLU A 776 -2.80 -56.31 15.90
C GLU A 776 -3.87 -55.82 14.92
N GLN A 777 -5.14 -55.81 15.33
CA GLN A 777 -6.23 -55.34 14.52
C GLN A 777 -6.15 -53.82 14.31
N LEU A 778 -5.73 -53.08 15.33
CA LEU A 778 -5.47 -51.63 15.23
C LEU A 778 -4.41 -51.33 14.18
N LYS A 779 -3.30 -52.10 14.16
CA LYS A 779 -2.25 -51.98 13.17
C LYS A 779 -2.75 -52.39 11.76
N ALA A 780 -3.48 -53.47 11.63
CA ALA A 780 -4.03 -53.92 10.37
C ALA A 780 -5.01 -52.91 9.74
N ASN A 781 -5.72 -52.11 10.53
CA ASN A 781 -6.66 -51.10 10.09
C ASN A 781 -6.02 -49.71 9.86
N GLU A 782 -4.73 -49.55 10.10
CA GLU A 782 -4.00 -48.29 9.89
C GLU A 782 -4.19 -47.72 8.45
N PRO A 783 -4.04 -48.50 7.37
CA PRO A 783 -4.27 -48.00 6.02
C PRO A 783 -5.68 -47.46 5.79
N ARG A 784 -6.70 -48.02 6.47
CA ARG A 784 -8.07 -47.49 6.40
C ARG A 784 -8.21 -46.15 7.11
N ARG A 785 -7.58 -46.00 8.26
CA ARG A 785 -7.56 -44.72 9.01
C ARG A 785 -6.86 -43.63 8.20
N LEU A 786 -5.73 -43.93 7.59
CA LEU A 786 -5.01 -42.96 6.72
C LEU A 786 -5.89 -42.48 5.57
N LYS A 787 -6.64 -43.39 4.92
CA LYS A 787 -7.62 -43.02 3.88
C LYS A 787 -8.73 -42.12 4.43
N LEU A 788 -9.27 -42.44 5.60
CA LEU A 788 -10.27 -41.59 6.28
C LEU A 788 -9.75 -40.18 6.52
N TYR A 789 -8.53 -40.05 7.06
CA TYR A 789 -7.94 -38.76 7.35
C TYR A 789 -7.69 -37.95 6.06
N LYS A 790 -7.20 -38.60 5.01
CA LYS A 790 -6.96 -37.98 3.70
C LYS A 790 -8.29 -37.51 3.06
N TYR A 791 -9.31 -38.35 3.04
CA TYR A 791 -10.59 -38.01 2.39
C TYR A 791 -11.39 -36.99 3.19
N ALA A 792 -11.38 -37.05 4.52
CA ALA A 792 -11.98 -36.04 5.37
C ALA A 792 -11.28 -34.65 5.19
N ALA A 793 -9.95 -34.63 5.08
CA ALA A 793 -9.21 -33.41 4.83
C ALA A 793 -9.46 -32.85 3.41
N ALA A 794 -9.64 -33.73 2.40
CA ALA A 794 -10.03 -33.32 1.04
C ALA A 794 -11.42 -32.69 1.04
N LEU A 795 -12.41 -33.35 1.67
CA LEU A 795 -13.78 -32.86 1.79
C LEU A 795 -13.85 -31.49 2.47
N LEU A 796 -13.12 -31.30 3.56
CA LEU A 796 -13.06 -30.03 4.27
C LEU A 796 -12.47 -28.90 3.39
N ARG A 797 -11.39 -29.18 2.64
CA ARG A 797 -10.75 -28.19 1.75
C ARG A 797 -11.65 -27.82 0.57
N THR A 798 -12.25 -28.79 -0.11
CA THR A 798 -13.13 -28.54 -1.27
C THR A 798 -14.41 -27.82 -0.84
N TYR A 799 -14.97 -28.19 0.30
CA TYR A 799 -16.10 -27.46 0.89
C TYR A 799 -15.72 -26.02 1.25
N ALA A 800 -14.60 -25.81 1.95
CA ALA A 800 -14.15 -24.46 2.33
C ALA A 800 -13.88 -23.55 1.12
N ALA A 801 -13.40 -24.11 0.00
CA ALA A 801 -13.17 -23.39 -1.24
C ALA A 801 -14.46 -22.89 -1.92
N LEU A 802 -15.60 -23.57 -1.68
CA LEU A 802 -16.90 -23.25 -2.30
C LEU A 802 -17.95 -22.76 -1.30
N ALA A 803 -17.67 -22.75 -0.01
CA ALA A 803 -18.68 -22.56 1.05
C ALA A 803 -19.54 -21.30 0.87
N SER A 804 -18.96 -20.23 0.33
CA SER A 804 -19.64 -18.96 0.06
C SER A 804 -20.36 -18.90 -1.30
N GLU A 805 -20.11 -19.85 -2.20
CA GLU A 805 -20.56 -19.82 -3.60
C GLU A 805 -21.34 -21.09 -4.01
N LEU A 806 -21.78 -21.90 -3.06
CA LEU A 806 -22.47 -23.15 -3.33
C LEU A 806 -23.76 -22.96 -4.16
N GLU A 807 -24.53 -21.90 -3.90
CA GLU A 807 -25.71 -21.57 -4.72
C GLU A 807 -25.31 -21.18 -6.15
N ALA A 808 -24.23 -20.39 -6.29
CA ALA A 808 -23.70 -20.00 -7.60
C ALA A 808 -23.10 -21.19 -8.36
N ALA A 809 -22.57 -22.20 -7.66
CA ALA A 809 -22.12 -23.47 -8.22
C ALA A 809 -23.28 -24.38 -8.59
N GLY A 810 -24.54 -23.98 -8.37
CA GLY A 810 -25.75 -24.68 -8.78
C GLY A 810 -26.29 -25.69 -7.78
N TYR A 811 -25.97 -25.56 -6.49
CA TYR A 811 -26.58 -26.34 -5.42
C TYR A 811 -27.86 -25.68 -4.90
N THR A 812 -28.88 -26.50 -4.65
CA THR A 812 -30.10 -26.06 -3.98
C THR A 812 -29.88 -25.86 -2.49
N PRO A 813 -30.69 -25.05 -1.78
CA PRO A 813 -30.60 -24.88 -0.33
C PRO A 813 -30.65 -26.19 0.45
N ALA A 814 -31.41 -27.14 0.01
CA ALA A 814 -31.54 -28.49 0.62
C ALA A 814 -30.22 -29.29 0.46
N GLU A 815 -29.60 -29.25 -0.71
CA GLU A 815 -28.31 -29.88 -0.95
C GLU A 815 -27.20 -29.22 -0.13
N ILE A 816 -27.19 -27.90 -0.01
CA ILE A 816 -26.23 -27.15 0.81
C ILE A 816 -26.33 -27.61 2.26
N GLN A 817 -27.53 -27.70 2.82
CA GLN A 817 -27.73 -28.19 4.18
C GLN A 817 -27.24 -29.63 4.35
N THR A 818 -27.48 -30.49 3.36
CA THR A 818 -27.00 -31.88 3.32
C THR A 818 -25.45 -31.92 3.35
N ILE A 819 -24.82 -31.17 2.44
CA ILE A 819 -23.36 -31.09 2.35
C ILE A 819 -22.76 -30.63 3.68
N LYS A 820 -23.34 -29.59 4.29
CA LYS A 820 -22.88 -29.07 5.59
C LYS A 820 -22.93 -30.14 6.67
N THR A 821 -24.04 -30.83 6.77
CA THR A 821 -24.22 -31.92 7.72
C THR A 821 -23.23 -33.06 7.48
N GLU A 822 -22.96 -33.41 6.25
CA GLU A 822 -21.97 -34.45 5.87
C GLU A 822 -20.55 -34.03 6.26
N VAL A 823 -20.16 -32.77 6.01
CA VAL A 823 -18.85 -32.21 6.38
C VAL A 823 -18.67 -32.24 7.89
N GLU A 824 -19.67 -31.80 8.66
CA GLU A 824 -19.66 -31.84 10.11
C GLU A 824 -19.55 -33.28 10.63
N HIS A 825 -20.32 -34.18 10.06
CA HIS A 825 -20.31 -35.60 10.44
C HIS A 825 -18.94 -36.25 10.22
N PHE A 826 -18.38 -36.15 9.00
CA PHE A 826 -17.11 -36.80 8.70
C PHE A 826 -15.92 -36.14 9.41
N SER A 827 -15.97 -34.84 9.70
CA SER A 827 -15.00 -34.18 10.56
C SER A 827 -15.01 -34.79 11.97
N LYS A 828 -16.20 -34.95 12.55
CA LYS A 828 -16.38 -35.57 13.88
C LYS A 828 -15.91 -37.01 13.89
N VAL A 829 -16.29 -37.83 12.89
CA VAL A 829 -15.83 -39.23 12.76
C VAL A 829 -14.31 -39.32 12.72
N ARG A 830 -13.67 -38.46 11.90
CA ARG A 830 -12.20 -38.43 11.82
C ARG A 830 -11.59 -38.18 13.19
N ASP A 831 -12.09 -37.20 13.93
CA ASP A 831 -11.51 -36.79 15.21
C ASP A 831 -11.73 -37.85 16.29
N GLU A 832 -12.91 -38.49 16.31
CA GLU A 832 -13.20 -39.63 17.22
C GLU A 832 -12.33 -40.84 16.91
N VAL A 833 -12.14 -41.18 15.63
CA VAL A 833 -11.26 -42.29 15.23
C VAL A 833 -9.79 -42.01 15.59
N ARG A 834 -9.33 -40.78 15.38
CA ARG A 834 -7.97 -40.37 15.78
C ARG A 834 -7.72 -40.49 17.27
N LEU A 835 -8.72 -40.11 18.06
CA LEU A 835 -8.63 -40.21 19.52
C LEU A 835 -8.63 -41.67 19.97
N ALA A 836 -9.54 -42.48 19.43
CA ALA A 836 -9.68 -43.88 19.82
C ALA A 836 -8.48 -44.76 19.38
N SER A 837 -7.84 -44.45 18.27
CA SER A 837 -6.68 -45.16 17.77
C SER A 837 -5.36 -44.76 18.44
N GLY A 838 -5.35 -43.70 19.21
CA GLY A 838 -4.10 -43.10 19.72
C GLY A 838 -3.25 -42.42 18.63
N ASP A 839 -3.82 -42.17 17.46
CA ASP A 839 -3.15 -41.45 16.35
C ASP A 839 -3.13 -39.92 16.62
N CYS A 840 -3.78 -39.46 17.69
CA CYS A 840 -3.73 -38.09 18.14
C CYS A 840 -2.64 -37.93 19.20
N ILE A 841 -1.48 -37.45 18.81
CA ILE A 841 -0.36 -37.20 19.70
C ILE A 841 -0.25 -35.70 19.94
N ASP A 842 0.01 -35.33 21.19
CA ASP A 842 0.49 -33.98 21.50
C ASP A 842 1.93 -33.84 21.03
N LEU A 843 2.09 -33.41 19.76
CA LEU A 843 3.39 -33.18 19.16
C LEU A 843 4.16 -32.03 19.84
N LYS A 844 3.52 -31.24 20.70
CA LYS A 844 4.16 -30.15 21.45
C LYS A 844 5.20 -30.68 22.44
N ALA A 845 4.95 -31.85 23.05
CA ALA A 845 5.89 -32.47 23.99
C ALA A 845 7.26 -32.77 23.35
N PHE A 846 7.30 -32.93 22.03
CA PHE A 846 8.55 -33.24 21.30
C PHE A 846 9.18 -31.97 20.68
N GLU A 847 8.54 -30.83 20.77
CA GLU A 847 8.97 -29.59 20.13
C GLU A 847 10.37 -29.14 20.58
N PRO A 848 10.69 -29.08 21.91
CA PRO A 848 12.00 -28.67 22.36
C PRO A 848 13.12 -29.61 21.88
N ALA A 849 12.85 -30.93 21.95
CA ALA A 849 13.79 -31.96 21.53
C ALA A 849 14.07 -31.89 20.02
N MET A 850 13.05 -31.70 19.19
CA MET A 850 13.22 -31.54 17.75
C MET A 850 13.94 -30.24 17.39
N ARG A 851 13.70 -29.16 18.14
CA ARG A 851 14.40 -27.89 17.96
C ARG A 851 15.89 -28.04 18.30
N PHE A 852 16.20 -28.67 19.42
CA PHE A 852 17.58 -29.00 19.81
C PHE A 852 18.31 -29.78 18.70
N LEU A 853 17.64 -30.77 18.09
CA LEU A 853 18.21 -31.55 17.00
C LEU A 853 18.55 -30.69 15.79
N ILE A 854 17.63 -29.83 15.36
CA ILE A 854 17.85 -28.89 14.25
C ILE A 854 19.02 -27.96 14.56
N ASP A 855 19.00 -27.30 15.70
CA ASP A 855 20.03 -26.31 16.06
C ASP A 855 21.41 -26.92 16.32
N THR A 856 21.48 -28.21 16.69
CA THR A 856 22.74 -28.90 16.98
C THR A 856 23.40 -29.51 15.74
N TYR A 857 22.59 -30.13 14.86
CA TYR A 857 23.14 -30.96 13.77
C TYR A 857 23.00 -30.32 12.38
N ILE A 858 22.27 -29.21 12.23
CA ILE A 858 22.26 -28.44 11.00
C ILE A 858 23.27 -27.29 11.14
N ARG A 859 24.23 -27.23 10.21
CA ARG A 859 25.21 -26.16 10.10
C ARG A 859 25.03 -25.44 8.78
N ALA A 860 25.14 -24.13 8.83
CA ALA A 860 25.12 -23.26 7.67
C ALA A 860 26.56 -22.86 7.32
N ASP A 861 26.84 -22.77 6.04
CA ASP A 861 28.09 -22.23 5.53
C ASP A 861 27.96 -20.69 5.43
N GLU A 862 29.06 -20.01 5.08
CA GLU A 862 29.04 -18.55 4.89
C GLU A 862 28.09 -18.15 3.75
N SER A 863 27.50 -16.99 3.86
CA SER A 863 26.61 -16.44 2.84
C SER A 863 27.40 -16.16 1.56
N GLU A 864 26.91 -16.63 0.44
CA GLU A 864 27.47 -16.38 -0.89
C GLU A 864 26.52 -15.53 -1.72
N LYS A 865 27.04 -14.46 -2.34
CA LYS A 865 26.30 -13.63 -3.25
C LYS A 865 26.22 -14.31 -4.62
N ILE A 866 25.00 -14.65 -5.05
CA ILE A 866 24.77 -15.41 -6.28
C ILE A 866 24.45 -14.51 -7.48
N SER A 867 23.92 -13.31 -7.25
CA SER A 867 23.46 -12.46 -8.35
C SER A 867 24.59 -11.65 -8.99
N ALA A 868 24.65 -11.69 -10.31
CA ALA A 868 25.53 -10.84 -11.12
C ALA A 868 24.88 -9.50 -11.53
N PHE A 869 23.79 -9.12 -10.89
CA PHE A 869 22.91 -8.04 -11.35
C PHE A 869 23.06 -6.72 -10.56
N ASP A 870 24.21 -6.50 -9.94
CA ASP A 870 24.47 -5.30 -9.14
C ASP A 870 24.25 -3.98 -9.89
N ASP A 871 24.49 -3.96 -11.20
CA ASP A 871 24.46 -2.76 -12.02
C ASP A 871 23.13 -2.54 -12.74
N LEU A 872 22.20 -3.51 -12.68
CA LEU A 872 20.91 -3.43 -13.36
C LEU A 872 19.76 -3.22 -12.37
N SER A 873 18.85 -2.33 -12.73
CA SER A 873 17.60 -2.18 -12.00
C SER A 873 16.64 -3.32 -12.32
N LEU A 874 15.65 -3.52 -11.47
CA LEU A 874 14.65 -4.58 -11.63
C LEU A 874 13.83 -4.39 -12.91
N ILE A 875 13.51 -3.15 -13.27
CA ILE A 875 12.80 -2.83 -14.52
C ILE A 875 13.69 -3.14 -15.72
N GLN A 876 14.94 -2.70 -15.71
CA GLN A 876 15.89 -3.00 -16.79
C GLN A 876 16.07 -4.52 -16.98
N LEU A 877 16.15 -5.25 -15.88
CA LEU A 877 16.31 -6.70 -15.90
C LEU A 877 15.09 -7.42 -16.51
N ILE A 878 13.90 -7.05 -16.12
CA ILE A 878 12.67 -7.79 -16.45
C ILE A 878 11.99 -7.24 -17.71
N VAL A 879 11.91 -5.93 -17.85
CA VAL A 879 11.19 -5.29 -18.96
C VAL A 879 12.04 -5.24 -20.21
N ASP A 880 13.31 -4.85 -20.11
CA ASP A 880 14.17 -4.61 -21.26
C ASP A 880 14.83 -5.90 -21.81
N ARG A 881 15.14 -6.86 -20.93
CA ARG A 881 15.82 -8.10 -21.32
C ARG A 881 14.91 -9.32 -21.41
N GLY A 882 13.73 -9.29 -20.78
CA GLY A 882 12.74 -10.38 -20.84
C GLY A 882 13.28 -11.75 -20.46
N ALA A 883 12.68 -12.80 -21.01
CA ALA A 883 13.05 -14.20 -20.73
C ALA A 883 14.52 -14.56 -21.05
N ALA A 884 15.19 -13.81 -21.94
CA ALA A 884 16.61 -14.03 -22.27
C ALA A 884 17.56 -13.71 -21.09
N ALA A 885 17.16 -12.86 -20.15
CA ALA A 885 17.94 -12.58 -18.93
C ALA A 885 17.99 -13.78 -17.97
N VAL A 886 16.92 -14.58 -17.94
CA VAL A 886 16.80 -15.78 -17.08
C VAL A 886 17.75 -16.89 -17.55
N ASP A 887 17.97 -17.01 -18.86
CA ASP A 887 18.88 -18.01 -19.41
C ASP A 887 20.36 -17.69 -19.16
N SER A 888 20.68 -16.44 -18.83
CA SER A 888 22.04 -15.98 -18.50
C SER A 888 22.36 -16.04 -16.99
N LEU A 889 21.42 -16.50 -16.13
CA LEU A 889 21.69 -16.73 -14.71
C LEU A 889 22.84 -17.71 -14.51
N PRO A 890 23.79 -17.43 -13.62
CA PRO A 890 24.94 -18.30 -13.38
C PRO A 890 24.51 -19.72 -13.03
N ALA A 891 25.32 -20.69 -13.43
CA ALA A 891 25.13 -22.12 -13.14
C ALA A 891 24.93 -22.43 -11.63
N ALA A 892 25.31 -21.52 -10.73
CA ALA A 892 25.12 -21.60 -9.28
C ALA A 892 23.63 -21.64 -8.88
N ILE A 893 22.77 -20.82 -9.50
CA ILE A 893 21.31 -20.87 -9.22
C ILE A 893 20.70 -22.19 -9.68
N ARG A 894 21.22 -22.76 -10.79
CA ARG A 894 20.81 -24.10 -11.26
C ARG A 894 21.29 -25.20 -10.31
N LYS A 895 22.43 -25.02 -9.65
CA LYS A 895 22.99 -25.98 -8.70
C LYS A 895 22.17 -26.08 -7.42
N ASN A 896 21.63 -24.96 -6.94
CA ASN A 896 20.73 -24.93 -5.78
C ASN A 896 19.35 -25.51 -6.08
N GLN A 897 18.82 -25.33 -7.28
CA GLN A 897 17.61 -26.05 -7.69
C GLN A 897 17.85 -27.57 -7.68
N THR A 898 19.07 -28.01 -7.97
CA THR A 898 19.45 -29.43 -7.92
C THR A 898 19.62 -29.90 -6.49
N ALA A 899 20.23 -29.12 -5.58
CA ALA A 899 20.37 -29.46 -4.17
C ALA A 899 19.03 -29.50 -3.42
N VAL A 900 18.14 -28.52 -3.70
CA VAL A 900 16.76 -28.52 -3.18
C VAL A 900 15.96 -29.70 -3.77
N ALA A 901 16.14 -30.02 -5.04
CA ALA A 901 15.52 -31.19 -5.69
C ALA A 901 16.09 -32.49 -5.13
N GLU A 902 17.38 -32.58 -4.83
CA GLU A 902 18.00 -33.74 -4.17
C GLU A 902 17.56 -33.90 -2.73
N THR A 903 17.41 -32.81 -1.97
CA THR A 903 16.86 -32.85 -0.61
C THR A 903 15.38 -33.26 -0.62
N ASN A 904 14.60 -32.75 -1.57
CA ASN A 904 13.22 -33.19 -1.78
C ASN A 904 13.15 -34.66 -2.24
N LYS A 905 14.11 -35.12 -3.05
CA LYS A 905 14.20 -36.49 -3.53
C LYS A 905 14.64 -37.44 -2.40
N MET A 906 15.52 -36.99 -1.47
CA MET A 906 15.83 -37.74 -0.26
C MET A 906 14.64 -37.79 0.71
N LEU A 907 13.87 -36.73 0.82
CA LEU A 907 12.60 -36.69 1.58
C LEU A 907 11.55 -37.62 0.97
N GLU A 908 11.46 -37.68 -0.39
CA GLU A 908 10.58 -38.63 -1.10
C GLU A 908 11.09 -40.06 -1.04
N LEU A 909 12.40 -40.31 -1.11
CA LEU A 909 12.99 -41.64 -0.92
C LEU A 909 12.78 -42.15 0.51
N ALA A 910 12.86 -41.27 1.51
CA ALA A 910 12.48 -41.62 2.87
C ALA A 910 10.99 -41.89 3.05
N LYS A 911 10.13 -41.27 2.22
CA LYS A 911 8.69 -41.63 2.08
C LYS A 911 8.51 -43.01 1.44
N ASN A 912 9.20 -43.28 0.33
CA ASN A 912 9.02 -44.48 -0.46
C ASN A 912 9.64 -45.76 0.15
N GLN A 913 10.66 -45.61 1.02
CA GLN A 913 11.18 -46.72 1.81
C GLN A 913 10.23 -47.22 2.92
N HIS A 914 9.16 -46.45 3.20
CA HIS A 914 8.13 -46.88 4.13
C HIS A 914 6.83 -47.32 3.43
N GLU A 915 6.73 -47.20 2.10
CA GLU A 915 5.62 -47.77 1.30
C GLU A 915 5.89 -49.22 0.83
N TYR A 916 7.08 -49.78 1.09
CA TYR A 916 7.44 -51.16 0.95
C TYR A 916 7.60 -51.81 2.33
#